data_b995207aa5925450cd5b6611d7c2fb28
#
_entry.id   b995207aa5925450cd5b6611d7c2fb28
#
_cell.length_a   1.000
_cell.length_b   1.000
_cell.length_c   1.000
_cell.angle_alpha   90.00
_cell.angle_beta   90.00
_cell.angle_gamma   90.00
#
_symmetry.space_group_name_H-M   'P 1'
#
loop_
_entity.id
_entity.type
_entity.pdbx_description
1 polymer ?
#
loop_
_entity_poly.entity_id
_entity_poly.type
_entity_poly.pdbx_seq_one_letter_code
_entity_poly.pdbx_strand_id
1 'polypeptide(L)'
;MFSKLASRVAFAALFLCSSLFPTWSIVVVNLDTGEVGMAVATCLENFNLRRATVCLVPEYGISVHQSIGDPDGSQRLKAWELMQLGYASDDIMAALNQGDPMSQIRQIGVATLNGPAATYTGWGCGDWAGGLTGQSGSLVYAIQGNVLTGNPVITEAETALLNSTGDMAERLMVAMEAAAAMGGDGRCSCSNSQPTSCGSPPPSFQKSSHAFTLMVSRPGDPIGDCNTNSCARGEHYCIINITDNGIGDPDAVAVARTELDLWRTGLSGVPDAFRSTTWLSQNSVPSGHVTPIQLLVDLRDLNGIPLQSGGASIRLEHDRFSAGGGQLLQVFDHQDGTYTLDLLPNPISGRDLLRVVVEDGIHPPVTLWPPIELVTEPEAIPEFAERSTLVALPAMSLQSSPFLFDNLLDLWFLQKGTNGPSLVEASRTGTQASFAVQGNVPIQGGLGFQFNDFWVSEDRMRIWLSGKRHGDLESRIWESTRTSVTAPFNTPIPSEELNSGLGDAGPFLSEDELQIWFASKRSGTWDIFSASRWSPEGRWGNLTRLAQLDRGGAESAPTLCEGETRLIFYRDGREQLHFSNLTPNLGFDTSSVFPGPSSSKNSRLIPSSWDPGNDCLLLTSASASPFGSLESLKPTSNSLSIDVSSFSQFVGGQVNIQLDAGPSWGTSQYHIFIGASGSASPFLFGEAWVPITPDIWTRRVHSNPNLPGLINFHGTLDTTGQASASVSMLPGELDISLIGRHILFNFVASQTGDYFLSQQASLEITP
;
A
#
# COMPACT_ATOMS: atom_id res chain seq x y z
N MET A 1 65.13 1.04 -10.23
CA MET A 1 63.69 0.90 -10.51
C MET A 1 62.82 1.31 -9.34
N PHE A 2 63.26 1.21 -8.10
CA PHE A 2 62.52 1.57 -6.89
C PHE A 2 62.37 3.09 -6.62
N SER A 3 63.26 3.95 -7.12
CA SER A 3 63.17 5.39 -6.89
C SER A 3 62.11 6.12 -7.73
N LYS A 4 61.72 5.55 -8.89
CA LYS A 4 60.69 6.14 -9.75
C LYS A 4 59.27 5.74 -9.30
N LEU A 5 59.09 4.66 -8.53
CA LEU A 5 57.81 4.22 -7.99
C LEU A 5 57.41 5.06 -6.77
N ALA A 6 58.37 5.34 -5.89
CA ALA A 6 58.14 6.18 -4.68
C ALA A 6 57.79 7.63 -5.06
N SER A 7 58.36 8.19 -6.14
CA SER A 7 58.05 9.52 -6.63
C SER A 7 56.64 9.61 -7.26
N ARG A 8 56.14 8.54 -7.89
CA ARG A 8 54.76 8.53 -8.44
C ARG A 8 53.68 8.34 -7.38
N VAL A 9 53.97 7.58 -6.31
CA VAL A 9 53.05 7.42 -5.18
C VAL A 9 52.98 8.69 -4.33
N ALA A 10 54.13 9.36 -4.10
CA ALA A 10 54.18 10.65 -3.39
C ALA A 10 53.49 11.77 -4.19
N PHE A 11 53.58 11.77 -5.54
CA PHE A 11 52.90 12.77 -6.38
C PHE A 11 51.37 12.54 -6.46
N ALA A 12 50.93 11.28 -6.45
CA ALA A 12 49.50 10.94 -6.36
C ALA A 12 48.91 11.29 -4.98
N ALA A 13 49.69 11.08 -3.90
CA ALA A 13 49.23 11.44 -2.55
C ALA A 13 49.15 12.98 -2.32
N LEU A 14 50.01 13.79 -2.96
CA LEU A 14 49.97 15.25 -2.88
C LEU A 14 48.83 15.85 -3.73
N PHE A 15 48.40 15.20 -4.82
CA PHE A 15 47.25 15.67 -5.61
C PHE A 15 45.89 15.32 -4.99
N LEU A 16 45.83 14.28 -4.14
CA LEU A 16 44.61 13.88 -3.46
C LEU A 16 44.24 14.78 -2.25
N CYS A 17 45.17 15.56 -1.72
CA CYS A 17 44.94 16.40 -0.56
C CYS A 17 44.33 17.80 -0.88
N SER A 18 44.19 18.16 -2.19
CA SER A 18 43.72 19.49 -2.61
C SER A 18 42.34 19.53 -3.24
N SER A 19 41.58 18.44 -3.23
CA SER A 19 40.28 18.33 -3.92
C SER A 19 39.11 17.81 -3.07
N LEU A 20 39.22 17.78 -1.72
CA LEU A 20 38.06 17.55 -0.86
C LEU A 20 37.18 18.79 -0.88
N PHE A 21 35.86 18.61 -1.08
CA PHE A 21 34.84 19.65 -0.95
C PHE A 21 34.24 19.58 0.47
N PRO A 22 34.80 20.26 1.46
CA PRO A 22 34.24 20.34 2.79
C PRO A 22 32.85 20.94 2.76
N THR A 23 31.93 20.31 3.43
CA THR A 23 30.50 20.57 3.22
C THR A 23 29.72 20.01 4.41
N TRP A 24 28.61 20.63 4.78
CA TRP A 24 27.61 19.96 5.59
C TRP A 24 26.27 19.96 4.86
N SER A 25 25.49 18.92 5.08
CA SER A 25 24.22 18.73 4.39
C SER A 25 23.20 17.98 5.25
N ILE A 26 21.95 18.24 4.95
CA ILE A 26 20.76 17.57 5.48
C ILE A 26 19.99 17.03 4.30
N VAL A 27 19.58 15.78 4.36
CA VAL A 27 18.57 15.18 3.48
C VAL A 27 17.43 14.70 4.34
N VAL A 28 16.18 14.95 3.92
CA VAL A 28 14.99 14.64 4.70
C VAL A 28 13.81 14.31 3.79
N VAL A 29 12.99 13.36 4.20
CA VAL A 29 11.69 13.08 3.59
C VAL A 29 10.61 13.10 4.66
N ASN A 30 9.39 13.43 4.27
CA ASN A 30 8.21 13.37 5.12
C ASN A 30 7.27 12.28 4.61
N LEU A 31 7.10 11.21 5.39
CA LEU A 31 6.29 10.05 5.00
C LEU A 31 4.80 10.36 4.90
N ASP A 32 4.29 11.36 5.63
CA ASP A 32 2.87 11.73 5.61
C ASP A 32 2.53 12.60 4.39
N THR A 33 3.45 13.50 4.00
CA THR A 33 3.21 14.47 2.92
C THR A 33 3.85 14.08 1.59
N GLY A 34 4.75 13.10 1.58
CA GLY A 34 5.55 12.75 0.40
C GLY A 34 6.57 13.80 -0.01
N GLU A 35 6.78 14.86 0.82
CA GLU A 35 7.80 15.87 0.56
C GLU A 35 9.21 15.30 0.67
N VAL A 36 10.07 15.76 -0.21
CA VAL A 36 11.49 15.42 -0.28
C VAL A 36 12.30 16.70 -0.20
N GLY A 37 13.22 16.83 0.75
CA GLY A 37 13.95 18.07 0.97
C GLY A 37 15.41 17.86 1.30
N MET A 38 16.23 18.89 1.01
CA MET A 38 17.63 18.95 1.39
C MET A 38 18.12 20.37 1.55
N ALA A 39 19.18 20.49 2.35
CA ALA A 39 20.01 21.68 2.35
C ALA A 39 21.49 21.33 2.43
N VAL A 40 22.35 22.08 1.79
CA VAL A 40 23.80 21.88 1.75
C VAL A 40 24.53 23.19 1.67
N ALA A 41 25.67 23.32 2.38
CA ALA A 41 26.51 24.50 2.36
C ALA A 41 28.00 24.13 2.39
N THR A 42 28.84 25.00 1.83
CA THR A 42 30.29 24.79 1.71
C THR A 42 31.07 26.13 1.73
N CYS A 43 32.34 26.07 2.10
CA CYS A 43 33.27 27.18 1.98
C CYS A 43 33.95 27.30 0.60
N LEU A 44 33.42 26.66 -0.42
CA LEU A 44 33.88 26.86 -1.79
C LEU A 44 33.23 28.12 -2.39
N GLU A 45 34.07 29.00 -2.91
CA GLU A 45 33.64 30.22 -3.60
C GLU A 45 33.10 29.91 -5.00
N ASN A 46 32.10 30.63 -5.45
CA ASN A 46 31.54 30.53 -6.82
C ASN A 46 31.21 29.08 -7.22
N PHE A 47 30.61 28.32 -6.30
CA PHE A 47 30.37 26.89 -6.48
C PHE A 47 28.89 26.56 -6.51
N ASN A 48 28.44 25.84 -7.53
CA ASN A 48 27.05 25.42 -7.70
C ASN A 48 26.82 24.03 -7.07
N LEU A 49 26.41 24.03 -5.80
CA LEU A 49 26.13 22.81 -5.03
C LEU A 49 24.96 22.00 -5.61
N ARG A 50 23.88 22.67 -6.05
CA ARG A 50 22.74 22.02 -6.71
C ARG A 50 23.19 21.10 -7.84
N ARG A 51 24.07 21.64 -8.70
CA ARG A 51 24.57 20.91 -9.87
C ARG A 51 25.53 19.78 -9.50
N ALA A 52 26.41 20.04 -8.53
CA ALA A 52 27.59 19.20 -8.29
C ALA A 52 27.32 18.07 -7.29
N THR A 53 26.38 18.23 -6.34
CA THR A 53 26.24 17.34 -5.20
C THR A 53 24.88 16.68 -5.06
N VAL A 54 23.83 17.27 -5.64
CA VAL A 54 22.44 16.87 -5.37
C VAL A 54 21.92 15.89 -6.41
N CYS A 55 21.23 14.86 -5.93
CA CYS A 55 20.32 14.02 -6.70
C CYS A 55 18.95 14.04 -6.03
N LEU A 56 17.92 14.51 -6.73
CA LEU A 56 16.55 14.63 -6.22
C LEU A 56 15.58 13.97 -7.17
N VAL A 57 14.74 13.09 -6.64
CA VAL A 57 13.65 12.42 -7.36
C VAL A 57 12.36 12.69 -6.59
N PRO A 58 11.49 13.57 -7.10
CA PRO A 58 10.18 13.84 -6.50
C PRO A 58 9.41 12.56 -6.20
N GLU A 59 8.74 12.49 -5.05
CA GLU A 59 7.95 11.33 -4.60
C GLU A 59 8.74 10.02 -4.35
N TYR A 60 10.09 10.06 -4.42
CA TYR A 60 10.91 8.88 -4.13
C TYR A 60 11.99 9.15 -3.09
N GLY A 61 12.81 10.17 -3.30
CA GLY A 61 13.91 10.42 -2.38
C GLY A 61 14.94 11.43 -2.85
N ILE A 62 15.98 11.57 -2.06
CA ILE A 62 17.05 12.54 -2.24
C ILE A 62 18.39 12.01 -1.74
N SER A 63 19.47 12.40 -2.42
CA SER A 63 20.82 12.19 -1.90
C SER A 63 21.72 13.40 -2.12
N VAL A 64 22.71 13.55 -1.25
CA VAL A 64 23.78 14.55 -1.36
C VAL A 64 25.12 13.83 -1.33
N HIS A 65 25.94 14.11 -2.33
CA HIS A 65 27.28 13.54 -2.54
C HIS A 65 28.35 14.62 -2.32
N GLN A 66 29.15 14.47 -1.28
CA GLN A 66 30.11 15.48 -0.86
C GLN A 66 31.49 14.90 -0.50
N SER A 67 32.43 15.67 0.03
CA SER A 67 33.87 15.40 0.19
C SER A 67 34.56 15.39 -1.18
N ILE A 68 35.00 14.27 -1.76
CA ILE A 68 35.45 14.28 -3.16
C ILE A 68 34.28 14.57 -4.12
N GLY A 69 33.04 14.46 -3.64
CA GLY A 69 31.84 14.63 -4.45
C GLY A 69 31.65 13.52 -5.48
N ASP A 70 31.07 13.89 -6.61
CA ASP A 70 30.79 12.99 -7.73
C ASP A 70 31.18 13.68 -9.06
N PRO A 71 32.51 13.76 -9.33
CA PRO A 71 33.01 14.58 -10.45
C PRO A 71 32.56 14.11 -11.84
N ASP A 72 32.35 12.81 -12.01
CA ASP A 72 31.89 12.21 -13.28
C ASP A 72 30.37 12.02 -13.33
N GLY A 73 29.63 12.34 -12.24
CA GLY A 73 28.17 12.25 -12.14
C GLY A 73 27.60 10.83 -12.06
N SER A 74 28.47 9.81 -12.06
CA SER A 74 28.02 8.41 -12.12
C SER A 74 27.30 7.93 -10.86
N GLN A 75 27.71 8.40 -9.69
CA GLN A 75 27.10 8.06 -8.40
C GLN A 75 25.70 8.66 -8.27
N ARG A 76 25.52 9.92 -8.66
CA ARG A 76 24.21 10.61 -8.65
C ARG A 76 23.25 9.99 -9.65
N LEU A 77 23.73 9.64 -10.86
CA LEU A 77 22.91 8.96 -11.87
C LEU A 77 22.44 7.59 -11.34
N LYS A 78 23.36 6.81 -10.76
CA LYS A 78 23.01 5.53 -10.15
C LYS A 78 22.02 5.66 -8.98
N ALA A 79 22.20 6.67 -8.12
CA ALA A 79 21.26 6.94 -7.03
C ALA A 79 19.86 7.32 -7.59
N TRP A 80 19.80 8.12 -8.64
CA TRP A 80 18.58 8.55 -9.31
C TRP A 80 17.80 7.37 -9.91
N GLU A 81 18.51 6.46 -10.61
CA GLU A 81 17.93 5.24 -11.16
C GLU A 81 17.36 4.32 -10.07
N LEU A 82 18.13 4.09 -8.99
CA LEU A 82 17.70 3.25 -7.87
C LEU A 82 16.55 3.86 -7.08
N MET A 83 16.51 5.20 -6.91
CA MET A 83 15.38 5.88 -6.27
C MET A 83 14.09 5.69 -7.06
N GLN A 84 14.10 5.83 -8.39
CA GLN A 84 12.92 5.61 -9.23
C GLN A 84 12.44 4.15 -9.22
N LEU A 85 13.34 3.22 -9.02
CA LEU A 85 13.01 1.81 -8.78
C LEU A 85 12.53 1.55 -7.34
N GLY A 86 12.47 2.60 -6.47
CA GLY A 86 11.97 2.52 -5.10
C GLY A 86 12.89 1.82 -4.11
N TYR A 87 14.18 1.69 -4.40
CA TYR A 87 15.12 1.12 -3.44
C TYR A 87 15.20 1.94 -2.15
N ALA A 88 15.33 1.25 -1.02
CA ALA A 88 15.56 1.87 0.28
C ALA A 88 16.93 2.54 0.37
N SER A 89 17.08 3.53 1.27
CA SER A 89 18.31 4.30 1.40
C SER A 89 19.56 3.44 1.69
N ASP A 90 19.42 2.37 2.49
CA ASP A 90 20.53 1.45 2.81
C ASP A 90 20.98 0.65 1.58
N ASP A 91 20.05 0.19 0.74
CA ASP A 91 20.35 -0.56 -0.47
C ASP A 91 21.01 0.35 -1.51
N ILE A 92 20.53 1.59 -1.65
CA ILE A 92 21.17 2.60 -2.49
C ILE A 92 22.60 2.85 -1.99
N MET A 93 22.79 3.06 -0.68
CA MET A 93 24.09 3.29 -0.08
C MET A 93 25.04 2.11 -0.31
N ALA A 94 24.56 0.89 -0.12
CA ALA A 94 25.35 -0.33 -0.39
C ALA A 94 25.76 -0.42 -1.86
N ALA A 95 24.82 -0.15 -2.77
CA ALA A 95 25.09 -0.17 -4.22
C ALA A 95 26.08 0.92 -4.65
N LEU A 96 26.01 2.13 -4.07
CA LEU A 96 26.93 3.24 -4.35
C LEU A 96 28.36 2.91 -3.89
N ASN A 97 28.52 2.25 -2.75
CA ASN A 97 29.84 1.89 -2.20
C ASN A 97 30.44 0.63 -2.85
N GLN A 98 29.60 -0.21 -3.46
CA GLN A 98 30.06 -1.46 -4.05
C GLN A 98 31.01 -1.24 -5.24
N GLY A 99 32.26 -1.62 -5.07
CA GLY A 99 33.28 -1.51 -6.13
C GLY A 99 33.75 -0.08 -6.42
N ASP A 100 33.35 0.93 -5.64
CA ASP A 100 33.84 2.30 -5.81
C ASP A 100 35.25 2.47 -5.23
N PRO A 101 36.30 2.70 -6.06
CA PRO A 101 37.67 2.85 -5.59
C PRO A 101 37.88 4.14 -4.78
N MET A 102 36.95 5.10 -4.84
CA MET A 102 37.02 6.37 -4.13
C MET A 102 36.13 6.41 -2.90
N SER A 103 35.48 5.31 -2.51
CA SER A 103 34.55 5.25 -1.38
C SER A 103 35.12 5.86 -0.10
N GLN A 104 36.42 5.64 0.18
CA GLN A 104 37.07 6.12 1.40
C GLN A 104 37.24 7.65 1.51
N ILE A 105 37.01 8.39 0.44
CA ILE A 105 37.05 9.85 0.38
C ILE A 105 35.70 10.45 -0.04
N ARG A 106 34.63 9.61 -0.06
CA ARG A 106 33.25 10.08 -0.27
C ARG A 106 32.48 10.24 1.04
N GLN A 107 31.58 11.20 1.05
CA GLN A 107 30.56 11.32 2.07
C GLN A 107 29.22 11.48 1.39
N ILE A 108 28.25 10.64 1.74
CA ILE A 108 26.95 10.55 1.08
C ILE A 108 25.86 10.47 2.14
N GLY A 109 24.80 11.24 1.97
CA GLY A 109 23.54 11.11 2.71
C GLY A 109 22.41 10.77 1.75
N VAL A 110 21.55 9.82 2.12
CA VAL A 110 20.40 9.38 1.34
C VAL A 110 19.17 9.33 2.25
N ALA A 111 18.05 9.88 1.80
CA ALA A 111 16.75 9.71 2.41
C ALA A 111 15.72 9.39 1.32
N THR A 112 14.97 8.31 1.50
CA THR A 112 13.90 7.89 0.60
C THR A 112 12.60 7.73 1.35
N LEU A 113 11.46 7.79 0.66
CA LEU A 113 10.15 7.51 1.24
C LEU A 113 9.98 6.02 1.60
N ASN A 114 10.97 5.19 1.27
CA ASN A 114 10.97 3.75 1.51
C ASN A 114 12.10 3.36 2.49
N GLY A 115 11.79 3.30 3.77
CA GLY A 115 12.71 2.86 4.82
C GLY A 115 13.49 3.99 5.52
N PRO A 116 14.43 3.63 6.41
CA PRO A 116 15.24 4.59 7.16
C PRO A 116 16.23 5.32 6.25
N ALA A 117 16.66 6.54 6.66
CA ALA A 117 17.73 7.24 5.96
C ALA A 117 19.09 6.57 6.19
N ALA A 118 20.03 6.78 5.28
CA ALA A 118 21.39 6.27 5.36
C ALA A 118 22.42 7.39 5.21
N THR A 119 23.54 7.31 5.95
CA THR A 119 24.71 8.16 5.74
C THR A 119 25.99 7.34 5.73
N TYR A 120 26.92 7.72 4.88
CA TYR A 120 28.24 7.13 4.77
C TYR A 120 29.32 8.21 4.81
N THR A 121 30.35 8.00 5.64
CA THR A 121 31.53 8.87 5.73
C THR A 121 32.77 8.02 5.62
N GLY A 122 33.51 8.14 4.52
CA GLY A 122 34.81 7.48 4.33
C GLY A 122 35.87 8.05 5.28
N TRP A 123 36.84 7.21 5.66
CA TRP A 123 37.89 7.60 6.64
C TRP A 123 38.81 8.73 6.15
N GLY A 124 38.86 8.98 4.83
CA GLY A 124 39.67 10.03 4.22
C GLY A 124 38.95 11.35 3.98
N CYS A 125 37.75 11.57 4.56
CA CYS A 125 36.98 12.79 4.34
C CYS A 125 37.50 14.04 5.08
N GLY A 126 38.60 13.94 5.82
CA GLY A 126 39.20 15.06 6.58
C GLY A 126 38.60 15.25 7.98
N ASP A 127 39.23 16.03 8.82
CA ASP A 127 38.81 16.31 10.18
C ASP A 127 38.02 17.65 10.23
N TRP A 128 36.95 17.81 11.00
CA TRP A 128 36.10 16.80 11.59
C TRP A 128 35.14 16.27 10.49
N ALA A 129 34.90 14.97 10.44
CA ALA A 129 33.94 14.39 9.50
C ALA A 129 33.05 13.34 10.21
N GLY A 130 31.76 13.32 9.87
CA GLY A 130 30.80 12.38 10.44
C GLY A 130 29.38 12.72 10.03
N GLY A 131 28.42 11.95 10.54
CA GLY A 131 26.99 12.15 10.28
C GLY A 131 26.15 11.28 11.19
N LEU A 132 24.85 11.53 11.17
CA LEU A 132 23.83 10.77 11.88
C LEU A 132 22.61 10.57 10.98
N THR A 133 21.78 9.60 11.34
CA THR A 133 20.47 9.37 10.75
C THR A 133 19.44 9.29 11.86
N GLY A 134 18.20 9.63 11.54
CA GLY A 134 17.11 9.54 12.49
C GLY A 134 15.75 9.49 11.84
N GLN A 135 14.76 9.19 12.67
CA GLN A 135 13.36 9.30 12.35
C GLN A 135 12.62 9.92 13.54
N SER A 136 11.78 10.91 13.27
CA SER A 136 10.92 11.53 14.28
C SER A 136 9.54 11.80 13.70
N GLY A 137 8.53 11.03 14.15
CA GLY A 137 7.24 11.01 13.49
C GLY A 137 7.39 10.58 12.03
N SER A 138 6.84 11.37 11.12
CA SER A 138 6.94 11.16 9.66
C SER A 138 8.23 11.66 9.02
N LEU A 139 9.11 12.37 9.75
CA LEU A 139 10.38 12.84 9.21
C LEU A 139 11.45 11.76 9.30
N VAL A 140 12.04 11.39 8.17
CA VAL A 140 13.19 10.48 8.04
C VAL A 140 14.35 11.28 7.44
N TYR A 141 15.50 11.33 8.12
CA TYR A 141 16.58 12.24 7.76
C TYR A 141 17.99 11.66 7.95
N ALA A 142 18.93 12.20 7.20
CA ALA A 142 20.36 12.06 7.44
C ALA A 142 21.02 13.45 7.44
N ILE A 143 21.95 13.67 8.38
CA ILE A 143 22.72 14.89 8.52
C ILE A 143 24.20 14.49 8.55
N GLN A 144 25.02 15.07 7.69
CA GLN A 144 26.43 14.75 7.61
C GLN A 144 27.25 15.97 7.22
N GLY A 145 28.54 15.90 7.51
CA GLY A 145 29.48 16.92 7.10
C GLY A 145 30.94 16.49 7.25
N ASN A 146 31.83 17.19 6.57
CA ASN A 146 33.27 16.95 6.58
C ASN A 146 34.03 18.27 6.63
N VAL A 147 35.20 18.26 7.28
CA VAL A 147 36.05 19.45 7.56
C VAL A 147 35.27 20.53 8.31
N LEU A 148 34.42 20.11 9.23
CA LEU A 148 33.63 21.00 10.09
C LEU A 148 34.44 21.47 11.29
N THR A 149 33.95 22.52 11.96
CA THR A 149 34.52 22.96 13.25
C THR A 149 34.41 21.88 14.33
N GLY A 150 33.41 20.99 14.25
CA GLY A 150 33.20 19.89 15.21
C GLY A 150 31.82 19.26 15.09
N ASN A 151 31.59 18.26 15.94
CA ASN A 151 30.30 17.53 16.01
C ASN A 151 29.09 18.44 16.29
N PRO A 152 29.16 19.54 17.07
CA PRO A 152 28.00 20.42 17.30
C PRO A 152 27.33 20.96 16.03
N VAL A 153 28.06 21.10 14.91
CA VAL A 153 27.47 21.48 13.62
C VAL A 153 26.35 20.53 13.22
N ILE A 154 26.51 19.22 13.46
CA ILE A 154 25.54 18.19 13.12
C ILE A 154 24.44 18.05 14.17
N THR A 155 24.81 18.02 15.47
CA THR A 155 23.84 17.79 16.55
C THR A 155 22.90 18.98 16.79
N GLU A 156 23.38 20.22 16.62
CA GLU A 156 22.52 21.40 16.72
C GLU A 156 21.61 21.53 15.48
N ALA A 157 22.08 21.12 14.29
CA ALA A 157 21.24 21.03 13.10
C ALA A 157 20.08 20.05 13.32
N GLU A 158 20.34 18.85 13.87
CA GLU A 158 19.31 17.88 14.21
C GLU A 158 18.31 18.45 15.21
N THR A 159 18.81 19.03 16.30
CA THR A 159 17.97 19.63 17.35
C THR A 159 17.04 20.70 16.76
N ALA A 160 17.55 21.56 15.89
CA ALA A 160 16.78 22.63 15.25
C ALA A 160 15.76 22.06 14.22
N LEU A 161 16.15 21.08 13.41
CA LEU A 161 15.27 20.41 12.47
C LEU A 161 14.03 19.83 13.16
N LEU A 162 14.24 19.16 14.30
CA LEU A 162 13.18 18.46 15.02
C LEU A 162 12.29 19.40 15.84
N ASN A 163 12.83 20.48 16.38
CA ASN A 163 12.09 21.45 17.20
C ASN A 163 11.33 22.49 16.36
N SER A 164 11.67 22.67 15.08
CA SER A 164 10.96 23.60 14.20
C SER A 164 9.53 23.12 13.91
N THR A 165 8.58 24.05 13.96
CA THR A 165 7.15 23.80 13.62
C THR A 165 6.77 24.30 12.22
N GLY A 166 7.71 24.80 11.45
CA GLY A 166 7.50 25.29 10.07
C GLY A 166 7.31 24.15 9.05
N ASP A 167 7.05 24.55 7.81
CA ASP A 167 7.08 23.65 6.65
C ASP A 167 8.49 23.07 6.42
N MET A 168 8.65 22.17 5.46
CA MET A 168 9.93 21.52 5.16
C MET A 168 11.04 22.52 4.85
N ALA A 169 10.76 23.60 4.11
CA ALA A 169 11.74 24.62 3.75
C ALA A 169 12.21 25.39 4.98
N GLU A 170 11.29 25.74 5.90
CA GLU A 170 11.64 26.40 7.16
C GLU A 170 12.45 25.50 8.09
N ARG A 171 12.05 24.24 8.24
CA ARG A 171 12.77 23.26 9.06
C ARG A 171 14.22 23.09 8.61
N LEU A 172 14.43 22.97 7.29
CA LEU A 172 15.76 22.88 6.68
C LEU A 172 16.56 24.17 6.91
N MET A 173 15.94 25.33 6.72
CA MET A 173 16.64 26.62 6.89
C MET A 173 17.07 26.83 8.35
N VAL A 174 16.18 26.62 9.33
CA VAL A 174 16.48 26.75 10.77
C VAL A 174 17.58 25.76 11.18
N ALA A 175 17.57 24.55 10.64
CA ALA A 175 18.63 23.56 10.91
C ALA A 175 19.99 24.01 10.34
N MET A 176 20.01 24.61 9.14
CA MET A 176 21.23 25.14 8.54
C MET A 176 21.76 26.38 9.27
N GLU A 177 20.87 27.22 9.78
CA GLU A 177 21.24 28.37 10.65
C GLU A 177 21.87 27.91 11.98
N ALA A 178 21.30 26.85 12.59
CA ALA A 178 21.88 26.27 13.81
C ALA A 178 23.25 25.64 13.54
N ALA A 179 23.43 24.94 12.43
CA ALA A 179 24.72 24.41 11.99
C ALA A 179 25.74 25.55 11.74
N ALA A 180 25.33 26.63 11.08
CA ALA A 180 26.15 27.80 10.79
C ALA A 180 26.58 28.51 12.10
N ALA A 181 25.69 28.61 13.09
CA ALA A 181 26.00 29.18 14.42
C ALA A 181 27.08 28.36 15.14
N MET A 182 27.21 27.05 14.87
CA MET A 182 28.30 26.22 15.41
C MET A 182 29.58 26.32 14.58
N GLY A 183 29.63 27.17 13.54
CA GLY A 183 30.78 27.42 12.70
C GLY A 183 30.76 26.81 11.33
N GLY A 184 29.89 25.79 11.08
CA GLY A 184 29.76 25.17 9.78
C GLY A 184 31.09 24.61 9.25
N ASP A 185 31.47 25.02 8.05
CA ASP A 185 32.75 24.68 7.43
C ASP A 185 33.91 25.39 8.12
N GLY A 186 34.78 24.64 8.78
CA GLY A 186 35.87 25.17 9.57
C GLY A 186 36.92 25.95 8.77
N ARG A 187 36.95 25.83 7.46
CA ARG A 187 37.85 26.66 6.62
C ARG A 187 37.37 28.09 6.53
N CYS A 188 36.06 28.33 6.56
CA CYS A 188 35.48 29.67 6.57
C CYS A 188 35.52 30.31 7.97
N SER A 189 35.16 29.53 8.98
CA SER A 189 34.92 30.05 10.35
C SER A 189 36.11 29.96 11.29
N CYS A 190 37.14 29.18 10.93
CA CYS A 190 38.33 28.97 11.75
C CYS A 190 39.61 29.13 10.94
N SER A 191 40.06 28.08 10.26
CA SER A 191 41.32 28.09 9.51
C SER A 191 41.31 27.11 8.36
N ASN A 192 41.76 27.53 7.20
CA ASN A 192 41.84 26.67 6.02
C ASN A 192 42.80 25.47 6.23
N SER A 193 43.80 25.59 7.09
CA SER A 193 44.77 24.51 7.38
C SER A 193 44.47 23.71 8.64
N GLN A 194 43.67 24.24 9.55
CA GLN A 194 43.30 23.60 10.83
C GLN A 194 41.84 23.92 11.20
N PRO A 195 40.87 23.35 10.45
CA PRO A 195 39.46 23.74 10.54
C PRO A 195 38.80 23.47 11.90
N THR A 196 39.33 22.55 12.71
CA THR A 196 38.82 22.19 14.03
C THR A 196 39.51 22.94 15.20
N SER A 197 40.54 23.74 14.91
CA SER A 197 41.40 24.30 15.97
C SER A 197 40.73 25.39 16.82
N CYS A 198 39.63 25.98 16.37
CA CYS A 198 38.92 27.07 17.07
C CYS A 198 37.79 26.60 17.99
N GLY A 199 37.48 25.31 18.00
CA GLY A 199 36.28 24.76 18.67
C GLY A 199 34.99 24.93 17.88
N SER A 200 33.90 24.40 18.42
CA SER A 200 32.57 24.48 17.81
C SER A 200 31.55 24.85 18.92
N PRO A 201 31.01 26.10 18.94
CA PRO A 201 31.26 27.15 17.96
C PRO A 201 32.67 27.79 18.14
N PRO A 202 33.25 28.37 17.08
CA PRO A 202 34.43 29.21 17.20
C PRO A 202 34.12 30.47 18.05
N PRO A 203 35.09 31.02 18.80
CA PRO A 203 34.86 32.19 19.66
C PRO A 203 34.36 33.44 18.92
N SER A 204 34.77 33.59 17.66
CA SER A 204 34.28 34.61 16.74
C SER A 204 34.54 34.17 15.29
N PHE A 205 33.61 34.38 14.41
CA PHE A 205 33.77 34.20 12.97
C PHE A 205 32.77 35.10 12.22
N GLN A 206 33.04 35.36 10.96
CA GLN A 206 32.16 36.18 10.08
C GLN A 206 31.33 35.32 9.11
N LYS A 207 31.83 34.16 8.76
CA LYS A 207 31.20 33.27 7.77
C LYS A 207 31.32 31.80 8.20
N SER A 208 30.29 31.06 7.90
CA SER A 208 30.25 29.58 7.95
C SER A 208 30.39 28.96 6.57
N SER A 209 29.99 29.68 5.50
CA SER A 209 29.94 29.18 4.13
C SER A 209 30.02 30.27 3.07
N HIS A 210 30.41 29.91 1.83
CA HIS A 210 30.37 30.74 0.65
C HIS A 210 29.27 30.30 -0.35
N ALA A 211 28.90 29.04 -0.40
CA ALA A 211 27.82 28.55 -1.24
C ALA A 211 26.78 27.80 -0.42
N PHE A 212 25.53 27.89 -0.88
CA PHE A 212 24.39 27.26 -0.20
C PHE A 212 23.35 26.80 -1.24
N THR A 213 22.71 25.66 -0.98
CA THR A 213 21.54 25.22 -1.74
C THR A 213 20.53 24.59 -0.78
N LEU A 214 19.25 24.99 -0.90
CA LEU A 214 18.11 24.37 -0.27
C LEU A 214 17.10 24.03 -1.36
N MET A 215 16.58 22.80 -1.34
CA MET A 215 15.55 22.36 -2.25
C MET A 215 14.48 21.59 -1.51
N VAL A 216 13.24 21.83 -1.87
CA VAL A 216 12.07 21.04 -1.43
C VAL A 216 11.25 20.69 -2.64
N SER A 217 10.93 19.43 -2.82
CA SER A 217 10.00 18.92 -3.80
C SER A 217 8.76 18.37 -3.11
N ARG A 218 7.61 18.61 -3.72
CA ARG A 218 6.30 18.14 -3.29
C ARG A 218 5.75 17.08 -4.24
N PRO A 219 4.77 16.25 -3.82
CA PRO A 219 4.06 15.37 -4.74
C PRO A 219 3.48 16.15 -5.92
N GLY A 220 3.68 15.62 -7.13
CA GLY A 220 3.28 16.27 -8.38
C GLY A 220 4.33 17.17 -9.01
N ASP A 221 5.43 17.51 -8.33
CA ASP A 221 6.55 18.18 -8.96
C ASP A 221 7.15 17.29 -10.06
N PRO A 222 7.57 17.86 -11.21
CA PRO A 222 8.08 17.07 -12.31
C PRO A 222 9.40 16.37 -11.94
N ILE A 223 9.53 15.11 -12.31
CA ILE A 223 10.81 14.40 -12.27
C ILE A 223 11.70 15.00 -13.37
N GLY A 224 12.75 15.70 -12.95
CA GLY A 224 13.70 16.30 -13.89
C GLY A 224 14.64 15.26 -14.52
N ASP A 225 15.23 15.59 -15.64
CA ASP A 225 16.27 14.77 -16.26
C ASP A 225 17.51 14.64 -15.35
N CYS A 226 18.04 13.45 -15.23
CA CYS A 226 19.35 13.21 -14.61
C CYS A 226 20.38 12.81 -15.66
N ASN A 227 21.54 13.41 -15.56
CA ASN A 227 22.72 13.02 -16.34
C ASN A 227 24.00 13.35 -15.55
N THR A 228 25.13 12.99 -16.11
CA THR A 228 26.44 13.18 -15.45
C THR A 228 26.76 14.62 -15.05
N ASN A 229 26.05 15.61 -15.58
CA ASN A 229 26.25 17.02 -15.19
C ASN A 229 25.37 17.43 -13.99
N SER A 230 24.13 16.91 -13.87
CA SER A 230 23.22 17.24 -12.79
C SER A 230 22.06 16.26 -12.72
N CYS A 231 21.65 15.87 -11.49
CA CYS A 231 20.46 15.08 -11.16
C CYS A 231 19.50 15.85 -10.23
N ALA A 232 19.54 17.18 -10.28
CA ALA A 232 18.64 18.07 -9.54
C ALA A 232 18.09 19.15 -10.49
N ARG A 233 17.79 18.75 -11.72
CA ARG A 233 17.13 19.59 -12.73
C ARG A 233 15.64 19.48 -12.55
N GLY A 234 14.93 20.48 -12.88
CA GLY A 234 13.48 20.54 -12.76
C GLY A 234 13.06 21.74 -11.94
N GLU A 235 11.80 22.04 -12.06
CA GLU A 235 11.13 23.03 -11.25
C GLU A 235 10.53 22.32 -10.05
N HIS A 236 10.99 22.65 -8.86
CA HIS A 236 10.51 22.08 -7.61
C HIS A 236 9.88 23.17 -6.77
N TYR A 237 9.05 22.80 -5.83
CA TYR A 237 8.32 23.72 -4.97
C TYR A 237 9.19 24.86 -4.40
N CYS A 238 10.35 24.56 -3.86
CA CYS A 238 11.28 25.57 -3.35
C CYS A 238 12.71 25.29 -3.81
N ILE A 239 13.37 26.30 -4.35
CA ILE A 239 14.79 26.24 -4.76
C ILE A 239 15.46 27.54 -4.36
N ILE A 240 16.34 27.48 -3.36
CA ILE A 240 17.25 28.59 -2.98
C ILE A 240 18.66 28.12 -3.31
N ASN A 241 19.38 28.83 -4.17
CA ASN A 241 20.68 28.39 -4.68
C ASN A 241 21.67 29.56 -4.77
N ILE A 242 22.48 29.74 -3.75
CA ILE A 242 23.50 30.78 -3.64
C ILE A 242 24.81 30.27 -4.22
N THR A 243 25.21 30.75 -5.39
CA THR A 243 26.36 30.26 -6.17
C THR A 243 27.48 31.29 -6.35
N ASP A 244 27.13 32.58 -6.45
CA ASP A 244 28.07 33.64 -6.83
C ASP A 244 28.50 34.44 -5.59
N ASN A 245 28.88 33.77 -4.52
CA ASN A 245 29.25 34.35 -3.24
C ASN A 245 30.72 34.04 -2.90
N GLY A 246 31.51 35.04 -2.56
CA GLY A 246 32.93 34.94 -2.30
C GLY A 246 33.34 35.51 -0.92
N ILE A 247 34.63 35.67 -0.68
CA ILE A 247 35.20 36.09 0.61
C ILE A 247 34.63 37.44 1.10
N GLY A 248 34.39 38.41 0.20
CA GLY A 248 33.89 39.73 0.53
C GLY A 248 32.40 39.86 0.80
N ASP A 249 31.62 38.82 0.47
CA ASP A 249 30.17 38.82 0.58
C ASP A 249 29.65 38.37 1.94
N PRO A 250 28.38 38.53 2.30
CA PRO A 250 27.78 37.97 3.53
C PRO A 250 27.85 36.44 3.56
N ASP A 251 27.59 35.83 4.73
CA ASP A 251 27.46 34.39 4.90
C ASP A 251 26.36 33.86 4.00
N ALA A 252 26.63 32.77 3.24
CA ALA A 252 25.68 32.22 2.28
C ALA A 252 24.39 31.70 2.95
N VAL A 253 24.46 31.21 4.20
CA VAL A 253 23.28 30.82 4.99
C VAL A 253 22.40 32.04 5.30
N ALA A 254 23.00 33.19 5.65
CA ALA A 254 22.25 34.42 5.91
C ALA A 254 21.61 35.01 4.64
N VAL A 255 22.31 34.91 3.50
CA VAL A 255 21.74 35.28 2.19
C VAL A 255 20.57 34.38 1.84
N ALA A 256 20.73 33.06 2.04
CA ALA A 256 19.68 32.07 1.76
C ALA A 256 18.42 32.29 2.62
N ARG A 257 18.55 32.70 3.89
CA ARG A 257 17.41 33.10 4.73
C ARG A 257 16.65 34.25 4.09
N THR A 258 17.35 35.30 3.66
CA THR A 258 16.73 36.44 2.99
C THR A 258 16.00 36.05 1.71
N GLU A 259 16.61 35.18 0.90
CA GLU A 259 16.01 34.68 -0.34
C GLU A 259 14.78 33.81 -0.05
N LEU A 260 14.81 32.96 0.99
CA LEU A 260 13.67 32.16 1.41
C LEU A 260 12.49 33.02 1.88
N ASP A 261 12.77 34.06 2.67
CA ASP A 261 11.73 34.98 3.15
C ASP A 261 11.11 35.76 1.99
N LEU A 262 11.92 36.20 1.03
CA LEU A 262 11.44 36.86 -0.20
C LEU A 262 10.60 35.91 -1.05
N TRP A 263 11.08 34.67 -1.28
CA TRP A 263 10.33 33.64 -2.03
C TRP A 263 8.96 33.37 -1.37
N ARG A 264 8.88 33.29 -0.03
CA ARG A 264 7.61 33.11 0.69
C ARG A 264 6.64 34.27 0.49
N THR A 265 7.13 35.50 0.41
CA THR A 265 6.24 36.66 0.13
C THR A 265 5.62 36.56 -1.26
N GLY A 266 6.32 35.96 -2.22
CA GLY A 266 5.82 35.67 -3.56
C GLY A 266 4.71 34.62 -3.62
N LEU A 267 4.53 33.82 -2.57
CA LEU A 267 3.47 32.79 -2.49
C LEU A 267 2.14 33.30 -1.92
N SER A 268 2.05 34.57 -1.56
CA SER A 268 0.78 35.16 -1.12
C SER A 268 -0.22 35.18 -2.29
N GLY A 269 -1.39 34.57 -2.07
CA GLY A 269 -2.41 34.44 -3.11
C GLY A 269 -2.13 33.35 -4.16
N VAL A 270 -1.10 32.54 -3.98
CA VAL A 270 -0.81 31.35 -4.81
C VAL A 270 -1.41 30.11 -4.11
N PRO A 271 -2.10 29.22 -4.83
CA PRO A 271 -2.63 27.99 -4.23
C PRO A 271 -1.52 27.16 -3.56
N ASP A 272 -1.75 26.69 -2.34
CA ASP A 272 -0.83 25.82 -1.61
C ASP A 272 -1.37 24.39 -1.54
N ALA A 273 -0.50 23.42 -1.82
CA ALA A 273 -0.84 22.00 -1.91
C ALA A 273 -1.45 21.43 -0.61
N PHE A 274 -0.97 21.89 0.56
CA PHE A 274 -1.36 21.36 1.88
C PHE A 274 -2.34 22.26 2.63
N ARG A 275 -2.61 23.47 2.15
CA ARG A 275 -3.54 24.43 2.76
C ARG A 275 -4.88 24.47 2.04
N SER A 276 -4.87 24.25 0.73
CA SER A 276 -6.10 24.09 -0.04
C SER A 276 -6.82 22.80 0.38
N THR A 277 -8.14 22.79 0.32
CA THR A 277 -8.94 21.64 0.75
C THR A 277 -9.85 21.14 -0.36
N THR A 278 -10.08 19.84 -0.34
CA THR A 278 -10.96 19.14 -1.25
C THR A 278 -11.99 18.34 -0.47
N TRP A 279 -13.23 18.26 -0.99
CA TRP A 279 -14.29 17.49 -0.37
C TRP A 279 -15.19 16.86 -1.42
N LEU A 280 -15.44 15.55 -1.31
CA LEU A 280 -16.39 14.82 -2.14
C LEU A 280 -17.78 14.81 -1.52
N SER A 281 -18.82 14.98 -2.32
CA SER A 281 -20.20 14.79 -1.87
C SER A 281 -20.49 13.35 -1.45
N GLN A 282 -19.78 12.39 -2.06
CA GLN A 282 -19.79 10.96 -1.73
C GLN A 282 -18.41 10.41 -2.00
N ASN A 283 -17.82 9.71 -1.05
CA ASN A 283 -16.51 9.04 -1.20
C ASN A 283 -16.65 7.54 -1.51
N SER A 284 -17.88 7.02 -1.54
CA SER A 284 -18.21 5.67 -1.95
C SER A 284 -19.51 5.68 -2.79
N VAL A 285 -19.51 4.90 -3.87
CA VAL A 285 -20.67 4.71 -4.77
C VAL A 285 -20.81 3.22 -5.12
N PRO A 286 -22.03 2.72 -5.41
CA PRO A 286 -22.21 1.35 -5.84
C PRO A 286 -21.64 1.13 -7.26
N SER A 287 -21.24 -0.10 -7.57
CA SER A 287 -20.89 -0.54 -8.93
C SER A 287 -22.02 -0.20 -9.94
N GLY A 288 -21.63 0.18 -11.14
CA GLY A 288 -22.60 0.64 -12.16
C GLY A 288 -23.16 2.04 -11.93
N HIS A 289 -22.62 2.80 -10.97
CA HIS A 289 -23.02 4.19 -10.75
C HIS A 289 -22.76 5.05 -11.99
N VAL A 290 -23.75 5.75 -12.50
CA VAL A 290 -23.68 6.51 -13.74
C VAL A 290 -24.02 8.00 -13.59
N THR A 291 -24.25 8.45 -12.35
CA THR A 291 -24.55 9.85 -12.07
C THR A 291 -23.30 10.57 -11.56
N PRO A 292 -23.03 11.81 -12.02
CA PRO A 292 -21.90 12.57 -11.49
C PRO A 292 -22.04 12.84 -9.98
N ILE A 293 -20.93 12.75 -9.28
CA ILE A 293 -20.76 13.24 -7.89
C ILE A 293 -20.01 14.56 -7.92
N GLN A 294 -20.15 15.35 -6.85
CA GLN A 294 -19.52 16.66 -6.77
C GLN A 294 -18.26 16.61 -5.91
N LEU A 295 -17.21 17.22 -6.44
CA LEU A 295 -15.97 17.52 -5.75
C LEU A 295 -15.87 19.01 -5.56
N LEU A 296 -15.84 19.49 -4.33
CA LEU A 296 -15.55 20.88 -3.99
C LEU A 296 -14.05 21.06 -3.77
N VAL A 297 -13.53 22.18 -4.26
CA VAL A 297 -12.15 22.61 -4.07
C VAL A 297 -12.18 24.03 -3.50
N ASP A 298 -11.50 24.24 -2.36
CA ASP A 298 -11.31 25.57 -1.73
C ASP A 298 -9.81 25.87 -1.74
N LEU A 299 -9.40 26.82 -2.58
CA LEU A 299 -8.01 27.19 -2.77
C LEU A 299 -7.57 28.19 -1.71
N ARG A 300 -6.45 27.88 -1.06
CA ARG A 300 -5.81 28.68 -0.01
C ARG A 300 -4.33 28.85 -0.29
N ASP A 301 -3.79 30.00 0.10
CA ASP A 301 -2.36 30.26 0.03
C ASP A 301 -1.58 29.55 1.16
N LEU A 302 -0.25 29.66 1.18
CA LEU A 302 0.65 29.09 2.17
C LEU A 302 0.28 29.48 3.63
N ASN A 303 -0.33 30.63 3.85
CA ASN A 303 -0.79 31.11 5.14
C ASN A 303 -2.19 30.60 5.53
N GLY A 304 -2.83 29.80 4.64
CA GLY A 304 -4.19 29.31 4.82
C GLY A 304 -5.27 30.34 4.53
N ILE A 305 -4.90 31.47 3.90
CA ILE A 305 -5.85 32.53 3.52
C ILE A 305 -6.58 32.09 2.25
N PRO A 306 -7.94 32.06 2.24
CA PRO A 306 -8.69 31.73 1.04
C PRO A 306 -8.37 32.67 -0.11
N LEU A 307 -8.18 32.12 -1.31
CA LEU A 307 -8.07 32.94 -2.51
C LEU A 307 -9.41 33.63 -2.78
N GLN A 308 -9.35 34.87 -3.25
CA GLN A 308 -10.54 35.71 -3.45
C GLN A 308 -10.89 35.90 -4.95
N SER A 309 -10.27 35.11 -5.81
CA SER A 309 -10.46 35.21 -7.26
C SER A 309 -10.47 33.83 -7.90
N GLY A 310 -11.27 33.68 -8.95
CA GLY A 310 -11.23 32.52 -9.82
C GLY A 310 -10.20 32.64 -10.93
N GLY A 311 -10.35 31.81 -11.97
CA GLY A 311 -9.54 31.83 -13.19
C GLY A 311 -8.48 30.72 -13.25
N ALA A 312 -8.29 29.92 -12.20
CA ALA A 312 -7.42 28.76 -12.24
C ALA A 312 -8.05 27.63 -13.07
N SER A 313 -7.23 26.95 -13.86
CA SER A 313 -7.58 25.69 -14.52
C SER A 313 -7.40 24.53 -13.54
N ILE A 314 -8.40 23.67 -13.43
CA ILE A 314 -8.33 22.49 -12.57
C ILE A 314 -8.47 21.24 -13.42
N ARG A 315 -7.57 20.28 -13.23
CA ARG A 315 -7.63 18.96 -13.84
C ARG A 315 -7.45 17.87 -12.80
N LEU A 316 -7.91 16.67 -13.11
CA LEU A 316 -7.69 15.47 -12.30
C LEU A 316 -6.67 14.56 -12.97
N GLU A 317 -5.78 14.01 -12.18
CA GLU A 317 -4.84 12.97 -12.59
C GLU A 317 -5.05 11.75 -11.70
N HIS A 318 -4.96 10.56 -12.28
CA HIS A 318 -4.97 9.33 -11.50
C HIS A 318 -3.61 9.16 -10.82
N ASP A 319 -3.64 8.88 -9.51
CA ASP A 319 -2.43 8.46 -8.81
C ASP A 319 -1.96 7.10 -9.34
N ARG A 320 -0.68 6.81 -9.23
CA ARG A 320 -0.09 5.54 -9.64
C ARG A 320 -0.69 4.31 -8.92
N PHE A 321 -1.35 4.51 -7.79
CA PHE A 321 -2.03 3.48 -7.01
C PHE A 321 -3.53 3.44 -7.27
N SER A 322 -4.01 4.14 -8.27
CA SER A 322 -5.42 4.22 -8.64
C SER A 322 -5.78 3.09 -9.60
N ALA A 323 -6.93 2.45 -9.38
CA ALA A 323 -7.52 1.54 -10.37
C ALA A 323 -7.92 2.26 -11.67
N GLY A 324 -7.97 3.59 -11.65
CA GLY A 324 -8.34 4.44 -12.78
C GLY A 324 -9.83 4.40 -13.10
N GLY A 325 -10.26 5.32 -13.95
CA GLY A 325 -11.61 5.31 -14.53
C GLY A 325 -12.53 6.44 -14.08
N GLY A 326 -12.27 7.13 -12.99
CA GLY A 326 -12.99 8.35 -12.63
C GLY A 326 -12.73 9.45 -13.66
N GLN A 327 -13.78 10.12 -14.14
CA GLN A 327 -13.68 11.11 -15.21
C GLN A 327 -14.19 12.47 -14.76
N LEU A 328 -13.38 13.51 -14.98
CA LEU A 328 -13.82 14.90 -14.82
C LEU A 328 -14.73 15.28 -16.00
N LEU A 329 -15.97 15.63 -15.72
CA LEU A 329 -16.94 16.05 -16.75
C LEU A 329 -16.96 17.55 -16.92
N GLN A 330 -17.00 18.31 -15.82
CA GLN A 330 -17.13 19.76 -15.83
C GLN A 330 -16.50 20.40 -14.60
N VAL A 331 -15.99 21.62 -14.77
CA VAL A 331 -15.48 22.48 -13.68
C VAL A 331 -16.30 23.77 -13.66
N PHE A 332 -16.83 24.12 -12.51
CA PHE A 332 -17.51 25.39 -12.25
C PHE A 332 -16.64 26.26 -11.35
N ASP A 333 -16.23 27.39 -11.86
CA ASP A 333 -15.47 28.41 -11.14
C ASP A 333 -16.43 29.42 -10.51
N HIS A 334 -16.44 29.56 -9.19
CA HIS A 334 -17.30 30.49 -8.45
C HIS A 334 -16.71 31.91 -8.37
N GLN A 335 -15.54 32.14 -8.95
CA GLN A 335 -14.83 33.43 -9.01
C GLN A 335 -14.40 33.98 -7.64
N ASP A 336 -14.36 33.14 -6.63
CA ASP A 336 -14.00 33.48 -5.24
C ASP A 336 -12.91 32.56 -4.65
N GLY A 337 -12.22 31.79 -5.52
CA GLY A 337 -11.21 30.79 -5.13
C GLY A 337 -11.79 29.42 -4.84
N THR A 338 -13.12 29.25 -4.94
CA THR A 338 -13.76 27.94 -4.81
C THR A 338 -14.24 27.41 -6.16
N TYR A 339 -14.22 26.09 -6.29
CA TYR A 339 -14.62 25.38 -7.50
C TYR A 339 -15.50 24.19 -7.17
N THR A 340 -16.44 23.89 -8.05
CA THR A 340 -17.20 22.64 -8.03
C THR A 340 -16.89 21.85 -9.29
N LEU A 341 -16.53 20.60 -9.13
CA LEU A 341 -16.21 19.68 -10.22
C LEU A 341 -17.25 18.57 -10.26
N ASP A 342 -17.82 18.31 -11.43
CA ASP A 342 -18.64 17.11 -11.66
C ASP A 342 -17.74 15.97 -12.07
N LEU A 343 -17.69 14.94 -11.22
CA LEU A 343 -16.85 13.76 -11.37
C LEU A 343 -17.75 12.55 -11.61
N LEU A 344 -17.55 11.85 -12.73
CA LEU A 344 -18.17 10.56 -12.99
C LEU A 344 -17.28 9.45 -12.42
N PRO A 345 -17.76 8.68 -11.42
CA PRO A 345 -17.02 7.55 -10.87
C PRO A 345 -16.74 6.46 -11.90
N ASN A 346 -15.72 5.64 -11.65
CA ASN A 346 -15.54 4.40 -12.41
C ASN A 346 -16.76 3.49 -12.18
N PRO A 347 -17.44 2.99 -13.23
CA PRO A 347 -18.57 2.09 -13.06
C PRO A 347 -18.16 0.69 -12.56
N ILE A 348 -16.90 0.33 -12.70
CA ILE A 348 -16.33 -0.96 -12.24
C ILE A 348 -15.86 -0.78 -10.79
N SER A 349 -16.08 -1.80 -9.96
CA SER A 349 -15.59 -1.81 -8.58
C SER A 349 -14.07 -1.59 -8.55
N GLY A 350 -13.62 -0.77 -7.62
CA GLY A 350 -12.23 -0.41 -7.49
C GLY A 350 -12.03 0.83 -6.64
N ARG A 351 -10.78 1.08 -6.30
CA ARG A 351 -10.34 2.26 -5.59
C ARG A 351 -9.72 3.24 -6.58
N ASP A 352 -10.25 4.44 -6.62
CA ASP A 352 -9.73 5.51 -7.46
C ASP A 352 -9.09 6.60 -6.59
N LEU A 353 -7.79 6.82 -6.77
CA LEU A 353 -7.02 7.87 -6.13
C LEU A 353 -6.80 8.98 -7.14
N LEU A 354 -7.40 10.14 -6.89
CA LEU A 354 -7.40 11.27 -7.80
C LEU A 354 -6.58 12.43 -7.23
N ARG A 355 -5.63 12.93 -8.00
CA ARG A 355 -4.87 14.14 -7.71
C ARG A 355 -5.56 15.32 -8.36
N VAL A 356 -5.88 16.33 -7.58
CA VAL A 356 -6.37 17.63 -8.08
C VAL A 356 -5.16 18.50 -8.42
N VAL A 357 -4.99 18.85 -9.69
CA VAL A 357 -3.93 19.72 -10.15
C VAL A 357 -4.51 21.06 -10.53
N VAL A 358 -3.95 22.12 -9.95
CA VAL A 358 -4.39 23.51 -10.10
C VAL A 358 -3.34 24.29 -10.88
N GLU A 359 -3.74 24.98 -11.93
CA GLU A 359 -2.87 25.82 -12.78
C GLU A 359 -3.44 27.24 -12.86
N ASP A 360 -2.73 28.22 -12.34
CA ASP A 360 -3.14 29.63 -12.41
C ASP A 360 -2.58 30.36 -13.66
N GLY A 361 -1.77 29.69 -14.47
CA GLY A 361 -1.15 30.21 -15.68
C GLY A 361 0.04 31.17 -15.45
N ILE A 362 0.42 31.38 -14.19
CA ILE A 362 1.53 32.24 -13.77
C ILE A 362 2.61 31.46 -13.07
N HIS A 363 2.21 30.60 -12.14
CA HIS A 363 3.08 29.75 -11.31
C HIS A 363 3.10 28.32 -11.84
N PRO A 364 4.08 27.49 -11.43
CA PRO A 364 4.06 26.05 -11.69
C PRO A 364 2.76 25.40 -11.19
N PRO A 365 2.28 24.34 -11.86
CA PRO A 365 1.11 23.61 -11.41
C PRO A 365 1.25 23.11 -9.96
N VAL A 366 0.17 23.20 -9.19
CA VAL A 366 0.12 22.75 -7.78
C VAL A 366 -0.77 21.53 -7.67
N THR A 367 -0.21 20.42 -7.22
CA THR A 367 -0.96 19.22 -6.91
C THR A 367 -1.43 19.26 -5.46
N LEU A 368 -2.74 19.28 -5.24
CA LEU A 368 -3.33 19.31 -3.90
C LEU A 368 -3.13 17.97 -3.19
N TRP A 369 -2.89 18.04 -1.89
CA TRP A 369 -2.63 16.89 -1.04
C TRP A 369 -3.54 16.87 0.21
N PRO A 370 -4.03 15.72 0.67
CA PRO A 370 -3.83 14.38 0.09
C PRO A 370 -4.65 14.17 -1.21
N PRO A 371 -4.32 13.12 -2.01
CA PRO A 371 -5.17 12.69 -3.11
C PRO A 371 -6.57 12.37 -2.62
N ILE A 372 -7.55 12.54 -3.48
CA ILE A 372 -8.94 12.21 -3.18
C ILE A 372 -9.13 10.71 -3.38
N GLU A 373 -9.73 10.04 -2.42
CA GLU A 373 -10.09 8.64 -2.51
C GLU A 373 -11.57 8.48 -2.81
N LEU A 374 -11.89 7.80 -3.91
CA LEU A 374 -13.23 7.41 -4.31
C LEU A 374 -13.29 5.88 -4.46
N VAL A 375 -14.16 5.23 -3.71
CA VAL A 375 -14.38 3.79 -3.78
C VAL A 375 -15.63 3.51 -4.58
N THR A 376 -15.53 2.74 -5.67
CA THR A 376 -16.67 2.10 -6.30
C THR A 376 -16.85 0.73 -5.64
N GLU A 377 -17.93 0.58 -4.87
CA GLU A 377 -18.21 -0.63 -4.12
C GLU A 377 -18.47 -1.81 -5.06
N PRO A 378 -18.08 -3.03 -4.68
CA PRO A 378 -18.39 -4.21 -5.45
C PRO A 378 -19.91 -4.43 -5.49
N GLU A 379 -20.40 -5.06 -6.54
CA GLU A 379 -21.77 -5.53 -6.60
C GLU A 379 -22.12 -6.41 -5.38
N ALA A 380 -23.41 -6.56 -5.08
CA ALA A 380 -23.85 -7.48 -4.03
C ALA A 380 -23.18 -8.85 -4.26
N ILE A 381 -22.71 -9.50 -3.18
CA ILE A 381 -21.96 -10.74 -3.29
C ILE A 381 -22.79 -11.74 -4.06
N PRO A 382 -22.28 -12.28 -5.21
CA PRO A 382 -22.93 -13.38 -5.87
C PRO A 382 -22.92 -14.59 -4.93
N GLU A 383 -24.02 -15.31 -4.88
CA GLU A 383 -24.12 -16.51 -4.08
C GLU A 383 -23.46 -17.69 -4.78
N PHE A 384 -22.56 -18.36 -4.10
CA PHE A 384 -21.83 -19.47 -4.64
C PHE A 384 -22.47 -20.80 -4.22
N ALA A 385 -23.07 -21.51 -5.14
CA ALA A 385 -23.72 -22.78 -4.88
C ALA A 385 -23.20 -23.96 -5.69
N GLU A 386 -22.65 -23.72 -6.87
CA GLU A 386 -22.12 -24.80 -7.70
C GLU A 386 -20.63 -25.00 -7.53
N ARG A 387 -20.26 -26.22 -7.11
CA ARG A 387 -18.85 -26.66 -7.03
C ARG A 387 -18.52 -27.50 -8.25
N SER A 388 -17.43 -27.20 -8.91
CA SER A 388 -16.90 -28.00 -10.02
C SER A 388 -15.39 -28.18 -9.92
N THR A 389 -14.89 -29.33 -10.36
CA THR A 389 -13.45 -29.62 -10.40
C THR A 389 -12.78 -28.84 -11.52
N LEU A 390 -11.74 -28.08 -11.21
CA LEU A 390 -11.02 -27.25 -12.18
C LEU A 390 -10.12 -28.06 -13.11
N VAL A 391 -9.39 -29.04 -12.55
CA VAL A 391 -8.40 -29.83 -13.28
C VAL A 391 -8.64 -31.30 -12.99
N ALA A 392 -8.93 -32.09 -14.01
CA ALA A 392 -9.05 -33.54 -13.88
C ALA A 392 -7.64 -34.16 -13.81
N LEU A 393 -7.16 -34.47 -12.62
CA LEU A 393 -5.91 -35.21 -12.40
C LEU A 393 -6.20 -36.64 -11.86
N PRO A 394 -5.24 -37.58 -12.00
CA PRO A 394 -5.38 -38.92 -11.45
C PRO A 394 -5.75 -38.90 -9.95
N ALA A 395 -6.60 -39.81 -9.53
CA ALA A 395 -7.29 -39.87 -8.24
C ALA A 395 -6.45 -39.86 -6.95
N MET A 396 -5.13 -39.70 -7.01
CA MET A 396 -4.22 -39.64 -5.85
C MET A 396 -3.31 -38.39 -5.83
N SER A 397 -3.49 -37.44 -6.75
CA SER A 397 -2.71 -36.20 -6.76
C SER A 397 -3.42 -35.12 -5.96
N LEU A 398 -2.81 -34.69 -4.85
CA LEU A 398 -3.28 -33.59 -4.02
C LEU A 398 -2.68 -32.27 -4.53
N GLN A 399 -3.50 -31.24 -4.61
CA GLN A 399 -3.19 -29.92 -5.19
C GLN A 399 -3.51 -28.80 -4.20
N SER A 400 -2.95 -27.60 -4.40
CA SER A 400 -3.32 -26.41 -3.64
C SER A 400 -3.08 -25.13 -4.44
N SER A 401 -3.66 -24.04 -3.95
CA SER A 401 -3.41 -22.65 -4.36
C SER A 401 -3.51 -22.45 -5.87
N PRO A 402 -4.71 -22.62 -6.48
CA PRO A 402 -4.90 -22.30 -7.90
C PRO A 402 -4.77 -20.79 -8.11
N PHE A 403 -3.87 -20.37 -9.00
CA PHE A 403 -3.67 -18.99 -9.42
C PHE A 403 -3.99 -18.86 -10.92
N LEU A 404 -4.99 -18.05 -11.24
CA LEU A 404 -5.43 -17.79 -12.61
C LEU A 404 -4.83 -16.47 -13.09
N PHE A 405 -4.23 -16.47 -14.28
CA PHE A 405 -3.70 -15.27 -14.92
C PHE A 405 -4.80 -14.46 -15.62
N ASP A 406 -4.58 -13.16 -15.82
CA ASP A 406 -5.52 -12.21 -16.42
C ASP A 406 -5.98 -12.59 -17.83
N ASN A 407 -5.16 -13.38 -18.56
CA ASN A 407 -5.57 -13.93 -19.85
C ASN A 407 -6.72 -14.96 -19.75
N LEU A 408 -7.10 -15.34 -18.53
CA LEU A 408 -8.13 -16.32 -18.18
C LEU A 408 -7.93 -17.71 -18.80
N LEU A 409 -6.76 -17.98 -19.38
CA LEU A 409 -6.47 -19.25 -20.07
C LEU A 409 -5.39 -20.06 -19.38
N ASP A 410 -4.54 -19.44 -18.59
CA ASP A 410 -3.43 -20.07 -17.88
C ASP A 410 -3.69 -20.11 -16.38
N LEU A 411 -3.44 -21.28 -15.79
CA LEU A 411 -3.59 -21.56 -14.37
C LEU A 411 -2.31 -22.18 -13.82
N TRP A 412 -1.79 -21.65 -12.73
CA TRP A 412 -0.74 -22.32 -11.97
C TRP A 412 -1.27 -22.84 -10.65
N PHE A 413 -0.70 -23.93 -10.15
CA PHE A 413 -1.05 -24.50 -8.84
C PHE A 413 0.09 -25.33 -8.27
N LEU A 414 0.06 -25.59 -6.98
CA LEU A 414 0.99 -26.50 -6.30
C LEU A 414 0.44 -27.92 -6.35
N GLN A 415 1.28 -28.87 -6.72
CA GLN A 415 0.99 -30.31 -6.69
C GLN A 415 1.89 -30.99 -5.67
N LYS A 416 1.32 -31.77 -4.75
CA LYS A 416 2.04 -32.54 -3.74
C LYS A 416 2.80 -33.68 -4.40
N GLY A 417 4.12 -33.67 -4.28
CA GLY A 417 5.02 -34.74 -4.75
C GLY A 417 5.68 -35.49 -3.61
N THR A 418 6.37 -36.58 -3.94
CA THR A 418 7.13 -37.39 -2.94
C THR A 418 8.35 -36.67 -2.36
N ASN A 419 8.94 -35.74 -3.14
CA ASN A 419 10.14 -34.98 -2.77
C ASN A 419 9.83 -33.52 -2.39
N GLY A 420 8.57 -33.19 -2.11
CA GLY A 420 8.06 -31.86 -1.88
C GLY A 420 7.08 -31.42 -2.97
N PRO A 421 6.40 -30.29 -2.75
CA PRO A 421 5.46 -29.75 -3.74
C PRO A 421 6.19 -29.25 -4.99
N SER A 422 5.55 -29.37 -6.15
CA SER A 422 5.98 -28.81 -7.42
C SER A 422 4.97 -27.77 -7.90
N LEU A 423 5.47 -26.68 -8.49
CA LEU A 423 4.62 -25.69 -9.17
C LEU A 423 4.29 -26.23 -10.56
N VAL A 424 3.02 -26.27 -10.91
CA VAL A 424 2.50 -26.87 -12.13
C VAL A 424 1.73 -25.82 -12.91
N GLU A 425 1.97 -25.78 -14.21
CA GLU A 425 1.23 -24.98 -15.17
C GLU A 425 0.17 -25.83 -15.89
N ALA A 426 -1.03 -25.28 -16.02
CA ALA A 426 -2.13 -25.80 -16.83
C ALA A 426 -2.70 -24.70 -17.71
N SER A 427 -3.28 -25.06 -18.84
CA SER A 427 -3.94 -24.11 -19.72
C SER A 427 -5.24 -24.65 -20.27
N ARG A 428 -6.12 -23.76 -20.74
CA ARG A 428 -7.38 -24.09 -21.42
C ARG A 428 -7.51 -23.33 -22.74
N THR A 429 -8.29 -23.89 -23.68
CA THR A 429 -8.46 -23.32 -25.02
C THR A 429 -9.52 -22.22 -25.09
N GLY A 430 -10.27 -22.01 -24.04
CA GLY A 430 -11.31 -20.97 -23.90
C GLY A 430 -11.86 -21.00 -22.48
N THR A 431 -12.49 -19.91 -22.05
CA THR A 431 -12.94 -19.70 -20.65
C THR A 431 -13.91 -20.77 -20.14
N GLN A 432 -14.65 -21.46 -21.05
CA GLN A 432 -15.56 -22.56 -20.70
C GLN A 432 -14.92 -23.95 -20.80
N ALA A 433 -13.67 -24.05 -21.24
CA ALA A 433 -12.96 -25.32 -21.35
C ALA A 433 -12.28 -25.70 -20.04
N SER A 434 -12.13 -26.98 -19.76
CA SER A 434 -11.36 -27.49 -18.62
C SER A 434 -9.86 -27.26 -18.81
N PHE A 435 -9.15 -27.04 -17.74
CA PHE A 435 -7.69 -26.90 -17.76
C PHE A 435 -6.98 -28.23 -18.00
N ALA A 436 -5.97 -28.20 -18.85
CA ALA A 436 -5.07 -29.32 -19.13
C ALA A 436 -3.65 -29.01 -18.66
N VAL A 437 -3.03 -29.92 -17.93
CA VAL A 437 -1.65 -29.75 -17.42
C VAL A 437 -0.67 -29.67 -18.58
N GLN A 438 0.19 -28.65 -18.55
CA GLN A 438 1.25 -28.41 -19.53
C GLN A 438 2.61 -28.92 -19.03
N GLY A 439 2.91 -28.75 -17.76
CA GLY A 439 4.18 -29.18 -17.16
C GLY A 439 4.48 -28.53 -15.82
N ASN A 440 5.71 -28.78 -15.35
CA ASN A 440 6.20 -28.16 -14.12
C ASN A 440 6.91 -26.83 -14.41
N VAL A 441 6.68 -25.83 -13.56
CA VAL A 441 7.46 -24.58 -13.56
C VAL A 441 8.64 -24.76 -12.61
N PRO A 442 9.89 -24.75 -13.10
CA PRO A 442 11.05 -25.10 -12.29
C PRO A 442 11.46 -23.95 -11.37
N ILE A 443 11.77 -24.30 -10.10
CA ILE A 443 12.34 -23.41 -9.09
C ILE A 443 13.68 -23.98 -8.66
N GLN A 444 14.77 -23.18 -8.74
CA GLN A 444 16.12 -23.61 -8.31
C GLN A 444 16.12 -23.84 -6.79
N GLY A 445 16.86 -24.87 -6.34
CA GLY A 445 16.95 -25.17 -4.91
C GLY A 445 15.63 -25.68 -4.29
N GLY A 446 14.61 -25.99 -5.10
CA GLY A 446 13.30 -26.44 -4.64
C GLY A 446 13.30 -27.76 -3.86
N LEU A 447 14.34 -28.60 -4.01
CA LEU A 447 14.55 -29.76 -3.17
C LEU A 447 14.87 -29.33 -1.73
N GLY A 448 13.95 -29.61 -0.80
CA GLY A 448 14.05 -29.21 0.61
C GLY A 448 13.10 -28.11 1.05
N PHE A 449 12.35 -27.52 0.12
CA PHE A 449 11.24 -26.62 0.47
C PHE A 449 9.91 -27.37 0.49
N GLN A 450 9.08 -27.03 1.47
CA GLN A 450 7.69 -27.50 1.60
C GLN A 450 6.76 -26.30 1.48
N PHE A 451 6.61 -25.81 0.23
CA PHE A 451 5.67 -24.75 -0.07
C PHE A 451 4.23 -25.27 0.04
N ASN A 452 3.35 -24.44 0.52
CA ASN A 452 1.93 -24.76 0.68
C ASN A 452 1.01 -23.71 0.09
N ASP A 453 1.56 -22.55 -0.33
CA ASP A 453 0.84 -21.48 -0.99
C ASP A 453 1.79 -20.59 -1.79
N PHE A 454 1.26 -19.84 -2.77
CA PHE A 454 2.04 -18.88 -3.56
C PHE A 454 1.15 -17.81 -4.21
N TRP A 455 1.78 -16.72 -4.59
CA TRP A 455 1.29 -15.69 -5.50
C TRP A 455 2.36 -15.41 -6.55
N VAL A 456 1.97 -15.09 -7.80
CA VAL A 456 2.91 -14.83 -8.91
C VAL A 456 2.49 -13.56 -9.64
N SER A 457 3.49 -12.76 -10.10
CA SER A 457 3.24 -11.55 -10.92
C SER A 457 2.67 -11.92 -12.29
N GLU A 458 1.85 -11.04 -12.87
CA GLU A 458 1.19 -11.27 -14.17
C GLU A 458 2.21 -11.46 -15.32
N ASP A 459 3.36 -10.77 -15.25
CA ASP A 459 4.48 -10.98 -16.17
C ASP A 459 5.23 -12.31 -15.95
N ARG A 460 4.86 -13.06 -14.90
CA ARG A 460 5.44 -14.36 -14.50
C ARG A 460 6.92 -14.28 -14.11
N MET A 461 7.46 -13.10 -13.84
CA MET A 461 8.88 -12.92 -13.54
C MET A 461 9.20 -12.99 -12.06
N ARG A 462 8.21 -12.78 -11.18
CA ARG A 462 8.34 -12.80 -9.71
C ARG A 462 7.33 -13.77 -9.11
N ILE A 463 7.74 -14.45 -8.03
CA ILE A 463 6.87 -15.34 -7.27
C ILE A 463 7.12 -15.17 -5.77
N TRP A 464 6.05 -15.09 -5.00
CA TRP A 464 6.06 -15.20 -3.55
C TRP A 464 5.51 -16.56 -3.16
N LEU A 465 6.18 -17.20 -2.22
CA LEU A 465 5.88 -18.55 -1.77
C LEU A 465 5.73 -18.55 -0.25
N SER A 466 4.83 -19.30 0.30
CA SER A 466 4.83 -19.57 1.73
C SER A 466 5.11 -21.03 2.03
N GLY A 467 5.86 -21.29 3.10
CA GLY A 467 6.22 -22.65 3.49
C GLY A 467 7.47 -22.71 4.35
N LYS A 468 7.99 -23.94 4.50
CA LYS A 468 9.17 -24.24 5.32
C LYS A 468 10.29 -24.77 4.46
N ARG A 469 11.51 -24.36 4.75
CA ARG A 469 12.71 -25.02 4.30
C ARG A 469 13.05 -26.15 5.29
N HIS A 470 13.75 -27.17 4.83
CA HIS A 470 14.20 -28.26 5.72
C HIS A 470 15.03 -27.69 6.89
N GLY A 471 14.55 -27.89 8.12
CA GLY A 471 15.15 -27.35 9.34
C GLY A 471 14.44 -26.13 9.92
N ASP A 472 13.54 -25.48 9.19
CA ASP A 472 12.73 -24.39 9.72
C ASP A 472 11.67 -24.92 10.68
N LEU A 473 11.49 -24.25 11.82
CA LEU A 473 10.44 -24.60 12.80
C LEU A 473 9.08 -24.09 12.34
N GLU A 474 9.03 -22.89 11.75
CA GLU A 474 7.82 -22.20 11.35
C GLU A 474 7.78 -21.88 9.85
N SER A 475 6.60 -21.64 9.31
CA SER A 475 6.39 -21.19 7.94
C SER A 475 6.91 -19.75 7.75
N ARG A 476 7.44 -19.46 6.57
CA ARG A 476 7.92 -18.14 6.16
C ARG A 476 7.40 -17.79 4.80
N ILE A 477 7.42 -16.49 4.47
CA ILE A 477 7.22 -15.95 3.13
C ILE A 477 8.57 -15.83 2.46
N TRP A 478 8.66 -16.34 1.24
CA TRP A 478 9.85 -16.38 0.40
C TRP A 478 9.55 -15.69 -0.92
N GLU A 479 10.53 -15.06 -1.50
CA GLU A 479 10.42 -14.47 -2.83
C GLU A 479 11.48 -15.05 -3.78
N SER A 480 11.15 -15.06 -5.07
CA SER A 480 12.08 -15.46 -6.11
C SER A 480 11.76 -14.77 -7.44
N THR A 481 12.79 -14.53 -8.22
CA THR A 481 12.71 -13.94 -9.55
C THR A 481 13.33 -14.86 -10.59
N ARG A 482 13.04 -14.61 -11.86
CA ARG A 482 13.69 -15.28 -12.99
C ARG A 482 14.03 -14.28 -14.10
N THR A 483 14.97 -14.65 -14.98
CA THR A 483 15.48 -13.76 -16.03
C THR A 483 14.66 -13.78 -17.31
N SER A 484 13.77 -14.76 -17.48
CA SER A 484 12.80 -14.85 -18.57
C SER A 484 11.70 -15.84 -18.20
N VAL A 485 10.55 -15.78 -18.90
CA VAL A 485 9.42 -16.68 -18.65
C VAL A 485 9.73 -18.18 -18.88
N THR A 486 10.78 -18.49 -19.61
CA THR A 486 11.23 -19.88 -19.86
C THR A 486 12.37 -20.32 -18.93
N ALA A 487 12.98 -19.37 -18.19
CA ALA A 487 14.03 -19.70 -17.24
C ALA A 487 13.44 -20.24 -15.92
N PRO A 488 14.17 -21.09 -15.19
CA PRO A 488 13.76 -21.45 -13.83
C PRO A 488 13.80 -20.24 -12.91
N PHE A 489 12.89 -20.20 -11.94
CA PHE A 489 13.03 -19.25 -10.83
C PHE A 489 14.33 -19.50 -10.06
N ASN A 490 14.95 -18.45 -9.59
CA ASN A 490 16.13 -18.52 -8.73
C ASN A 490 15.82 -19.25 -7.42
N THR A 491 16.83 -19.55 -6.62
CA THR A 491 16.61 -20.10 -5.28
C THR A 491 15.86 -19.08 -4.44
N PRO A 492 14.68 -19.43 -3.85
CA PRO A 492 13.89 -18.51 -3.05
C PRO A 492 14.67 -17.97 -1.84
N ILE A 493 14.53 -16.67 -1.58
CA ILE A 493 15.11 -15.99 -0.43
C ILE A 493 13.98 -15.57 0.53
N PRO A 494 14.20 -15.57 1.87
CA PRO A 494 13.15 -15.12 2.79
C PRO A 494 12.94 -13.61 2.69
N SER A 495 11.70 -13.16 2.66
CA SER A 495 11.33 -11.74 2.76
C SER A 495 11.42 -11.32 4.23
N GLU A 496 12.58 -10.83 4.65
CA GLU A 496 12.88 -10.62 6.09
C GLU A 496 11.94 -9.61 6.74
N GLU A 497 11.48 -8.58 6.01
CA GLU A 497 10.57 -7.55 6.51
C GLU A 497 9.16 -8.11 6.81
N LEU A 498 8.73 -9.14 6.09
CA LEU A 498 7.42 -9.76 6.28
C LEU A 498 7.45 -10.87 7.33
N ASN A 499 8.61 -11.47 7.57
CA ASN A 499 8.72 -12.65 8.42
C ASN A 499 8.87 -12.31 9.91
N SER A 500 7.96 -12.84 10.73
CA SER A 500 7.95 -12.65 12.19
C SER A 500 8.82 -13.66 12.96
N GLY A 501 9.18 -14.78 12.32
CA GLY A 501 9.78 -15.94 12.98
C GLY A 501 8.80 -16.80 13.80
N LEU A 502 7.53 -16.39 13.91
CA LEU A 502 6.48 -17.10 14.65
C LEU A 502 5.52 -17.88 13.73
N GLY A 503 5.65 -17.69 12.41
CA GLY A 503 4.84 -18.30 11.36
C GLY A 503 4.14 -17.26 10.52
N ASP A 504 4.43 -17.27 9.21
CA ASP A 504 3.90 -16.36 8.21
C ASP A 504 3.54 -17.17 6.95
N ALA A 505 2.37 -16.90 6.33
CA ALA A 505 1.83 -17.74 5.25
C ALA A 505 0.81 -17.01 4.39
N GLY A 506 0.47 -17.59 3.22
CA GLY A 506 -0.61 -17.13 2.35
C GLY A 506 -0.39 -15.74 1.79
N PRO A 507 0.72 -15.45 1.09
CA PRO A 507 0.93 -14.14 0.49
C PRO A 507 -0.05 -13.92 -0.67
N PHE A 508 -0.73 -12.78 -0.67
CA PHE A 508 -1.53 -12.28 -1.77
C PHE A 508 -1.14 -10.83 -2.04
N LEU A 509 -0.76 -10.49 -3.27
CA LEU A 509 -0.33 -9.15 -3.63
C LEU A 509 -1.38 -8.46 -4.51
N SER A 510 -1.39 -7.12 -4.45
CA SER A 510 -2.08 -6.29 -5.44
C SER A 510 -1.46 -6.49 -6.83
N GLU A 511 -2.24 -6.20 -7.87
CA GLU A 511 -1.81 -6.32 -9.27
C GLU A 511 -0.57 -5.47 -9.58
N ASP A 512 -0.46 -4.29 -8.97
CA ASP A 512 0.69 -3.40 -9.07
C ASP A 512 1.89 -3.84 -8.22
N GLU A 513 1.75 -4.92 -7.45
CA GLU A 513 2.76 -5.48 -6.53
C GLU A 513 3.18 -4.53 -5.38
N LEU A 514 2.40 -3.50 -5.08
CA LEU A 514 2.75 -2.48 -4.07
C LEU A 514 2.13 -2.72 -2.70
N GLN A 515 1.14 -3.62 -2.63
CA GLN A 515 0.52 -4.06 -1.38
C GLN A 515 0.55 -5.58 -1.28
N ILE A 516 0.68 -6.08 -0.06
CA ILE A 516 0.61 -7.51 0.24
C ILE A 516 -0.30 -7.74 1.44
N TRP A 517 -1.11 -8.79 1.36
CA TRP A 517 -1.89 -9.33 2.47
C TRP A 517 -1.41 -10.75 2.76
N PHE A 518 -1.28 -11.08 4.03
CA PHE A 518 -0.79 -12.39 4.43
C PHE A 518 -1.23 -12.73 5.86
N ALA A 519 -1.21 -13.99 6.19
CA ALA A 519 -1.49 -14.47 7.54
C ALA A 519 -0.20 -14.54 8.36
N SER A 520 -0.25 -14.11 9.63
CA SER A 520 0.90 -14.14 10.56
C SER A 520 0.48 -14.46 11.98
N LYS A 521 1.33 -15.20 12.70
CA LYS A 521 1.15 -15.50 14.12
C LYS A 521 1.79 -14.46 15.07
N ARG A 522 2.28 -13.34 14.59
CA ARG A 522 2.98 -12.34 15.42
C ARG A 522 2.13 -11.71 16.51
N SER A 523 0.80 -11.78 16.39
CA SER A 523 -0.20 -11.36 17.39
C SER A 523 -0.56 -12.44 18.41
N GLY A 524 -0.02 -13.67 18.26
CA GLY A 524 -0.30 -14.83 19.12
C GLY A 524 -1.22 -15.88 18.47
N THR A 525 -2.09 -15.46 17.55
CA THR A 525 -2.94 -16.30 16.69
C THR A 525 -2.63 -16.01 15.22
N TRP A 526 -3.18 -16.82 14.31
CA TRP A 526 -3.16 -16.45 12.90
C TRP A 526 -4.12 -15.30 12.66
N ASP A 527 -3.60 -14.16 12.23
CA ASP A 527 -4.35 -12.98 11.87
C ASP A 527 -3.88 -12.47 10.49
N ILE A 528 -4.73 -11.72 9.79
CA ILE A 528 -4.36 -11.13 8.51
C ILE A 528 -3.66 -9.79 8.76
N PHE A 529 -2.52 -9.64 8.11
CA PHE A 529 -1.70 -8.45 8.07
C PHE A 529 -1.62 -7.91 6.65
N SER A 530 -1.39 -6.63 6.52
CA SER A 530 -1.02 -5.98 5.28
C SER A 530 0.31 -5.26 5.43
N ALA A 531 1.03 -5.12 4.32
CA ALA A 531 2.21 -4.28 4.20
C ALA A 531 2.20 -3.59 2.83
N SER A 532 2.92 -2.49 2.71
CA SER A 532 3.04 -1.75 1.45
C SER A 532 4.48 -1.43 1.11
N ARG A 533 4.74 -1.18 -0.18
CA ARG A 533 6.03 -0.73 -0.69
C ARG A 533 5.83 0.27 -1.82
N TRP A 534 6.86 1.06 -2.11
CA TRP A 534 6.79 2.12 -3.10
C TRP A 534 7.08 1.67 -4.54
N SER A 535 7.71 0.53 -4.71
CA SER A 535 7.95 -0.10 -6.00
C SER A 535 8.05 -1.61 -5.86
N PRO A 536 7.90 -2.37 -6.95
CA PRO A 536 8.04 -3.83 -6.94
C PRO A 536 9.40 -4.35 -6.48
N GLU A 537 10.47 -3.57 -6.53
CA GLU A 537 11.82 -3.89 -6.01
C GLU A 537 12.07 -3.32 -4.62
N GLY A 538 11.15 -2.48 -4.11
CA GLY A 538 11.27 -1.83 -2.80
C GLY A 538 11.06 -2.78 -1.63
N ARG A 539 11.56 -2.41 -0.47
CA ARG A 539 11.33 -3.14 0.78
C ARG A 539 9.91 -2.95 1.28
N TRP A 540 9.38 -3.96 1.94
CA TRP A 540 8.09 -3.91 2.58
C TRP A 540 8.15 -3.05 3.85
N GLY A 541 7.17 -2.14 3.99
CA GLY A 541 6.97 -1.28 5.16
C GLY A 541 5.51 -1.22 5.56
N ASN A 542 5.14 -0.29 6.45
CA ASN A 542 3.75 -0.04 6.87
C ASN A 542 2.98 -1.29 7.31
N LEU A 543 3.70 -2.21 7.98
CA LEU A 543 3.13 -3.48 8.41
C LEU A 543 2.01 -3.27 9.43
N THR A 544 0.79 -3.63 9.06
CA THR A 544 -0.43 -3.37 9.85
C THR A 544 -1.26 -4.64 10.02
N ARG A 545 -1.74 -4.91 11.24
CA ARG A 545 -2.74 -5.95 11.51
C ARG A 545 -4.13 -5.44 11.11
N LEU A 546 -4.90 -6.25 10.39
CA LEU A 546 -6.30 -5.94 10.08
C LEU A 546 -7.20 -6.36 11.26
N ALA A 547 -7.09 -5.62 12.38
CA ALA A 547 -7.75 -5.96 13.64
C ALA A 547 -9.29 -5.99 13.54
N GLN A 548 -9.88 -5.28 12.60
CA GLN A 548 -11.32 -5.26 12.34
C GLN A 548 -11.84 -6.59 11.79
N LEU A 549 -10.97 -7.43 11.24
CA LEU A 549 -11.35 -8.77 10.78
C LEU A 549 -11.44 -9.78 11.94
N ASP A 550 -10.74 -9.53 13.05
CA ASP A 550 -10.66 -10.44 14.19
C ASP A 550 -12.01 -10.53 14.93
N ARG A 551 -12.67 -11.67 14.83
CA ARG A 551 -13.88 -12.02 15.59
C ARG A 551 -13.71 -13.34 16.37
N GLY A 552 -12.46 -13.66 16.75
CA GLY A 552 -12.08 -14.89 17.43
C GLY A 552 -12.03 -16.08 16.46
N GLY A 553 -10.88 -16.64 16.31
CA GLY A 553 -10.53 -17.70 15.35
C GLY A 553 -9.15 -17.41 14.77
N ALA A 554 -8.66 -18.28 13.91
CA ALA A 554 -7.42 -18.07 13.17
C ALA A 554 -7.76 -17.76 11.72
N GLU A 555 -7.40 -16.56 11.24
CA GLU A 555 -7.62 -16.11 9.88
C GLU A 555 -6.42 -16.50 9.00
N SER A 556 -6.70 -16.98 7.77
CA SER A 556 -5.66 -17.39 6.83
C SER A 556 -6.13 -17.30 5.37
N ALA A 557 -5.18 -17.46 4.44
CA ALA A 557 -5.41 -17.47 3.00
C ALA A 557 -6.21 -16.23 2.51
N PRO A 558 -5.72 -14.99 2.74
CA PRO A 558 -6.36 -13.81 2.20
C PRO A 558 -6.32 -13.83 0.67
N THR A 559 -7.43 -13.50 0.03
CA THR A 559 -7.58 -13.45 -1.42
C THR A 559 -8.42 -12.21 -1.76
N LEU A 560 -7.91 -11.35 -2.61
CA LEU A 560 -8.65 -10.19 -3.11
C LEU A 560 -9.38 -10.53 -4.41
N CYS A 561 -10.53 -9.94 -4.59
CA CYS A 561 -11.34 -10.07 -5.80
C CYS A 561 -12.05 -8.75 -6.11
N GLU A 562 -12.71 -8.71 -7.27
CA GLU A 562 -13.55 -7.61 -7.72
C GLU A 562 -12.80 -6.26 -7.70
N GLY A 563 -11.69 -6.18 -8.45
CA GLY A 563 -10.86 -4.98 -8.51
C GLY A 563 -10.22 -4.62 -7.16
N GLU A 564 -9.86 -5.63 -6.37
CA GLU A 564 -9.20 -5.49 -5.06
C GLU A 564 -10.07 -4.84 -3.97
N THR A 565 -11.38 -4.73 -4.19
CA THR A 565 -12.32 -4.10 -3.23
C THR A 565 -12.91 -5.07 -2.23
N ARG A 566 -12.72 -6.37 -2.43
CA ARG A 566 -13.23 -7.41 -1.52
C ARG A 566 -12.14 -8.38 -1.13
N LEU A 567 -11.93 -8.54 0.18
CA LEU A 567 -11.06 -9.54 0.77
C LEU A 567 -11.88 -10.76 1.19
N ILE A 568 -11.53 -11.92 0.64
CA ILE A 568 -12.06 -13.22 1.06
C ILE A 568 -10.97 -13.95 1.82
N PHE A 569 -11.31 -14.64 2.90
CA PHE A 569 -10.35 -15.37 3.71
C PHE A 569 -11.00 -16.56 4.44
N TYR A 570 -10.19 -17.53 4.80
CA TYR A 570 -10.60 -18.67 5.62
C TYR A 570 -10.43 -18.36 7.12
N ARG A 571 -11.43 -18.74 7.95
CA ARG A 571 -11.33 -18.65 9.40
C ARG A 571 -11.43 -20.03 10.02
N ASP A 572 -10.36 -20.45 10.72
CA ASP A 572 -10.30 -21.72 11.44
C ASP A 572 -11.19 -21.70 12.69
N GLY A 573 -11.76 -22.85 13.05
CA GLY A 573 -12.70 -22.98 14.17
C GLY A 573 -14.15 -22.58 13.84
N ARG A 574 -14.39 -21.92 12.70
CA ARG A 574 -15.73 -21.68 12.13
C ARG A 574 -15.93 -22.40 10.80
N GLU A 575 -14.87 -22.92 10.21
CA GLU A 575 -14.82 -23.71 8.98
C GLU A 575 -15.59 -23.12 7.78
N GLN A 576 -15.62 -21.80 7.71
CA GLN A 576 -16.33 -21.04 6.66
C GLN A 576 -15.42 -19.99 6.04
N LEU A 577 -15.72 -19.65 4.79
CA LEU A 577 -15.18 -18.47 4.16
C LEU A 577 -15.80 -17.21 4.78
N HIS A 578 -15.00 -16.21 4.95
CA HIS A 578 -15.40 -14.87 5.37
C HIS A 578 -15.00 -13.86 4.33
N PHE A 579 -15.67 -12.73 4.31
CA PHE A 579 -15.30 -11.61 3.45
C PHE A 579 -15.37 -10.29 4.22
N SER A 580 -14.70 -9.28 3.69
CA SER A 580 -14.76 -7.90 4.12
C SER A 580 -14.59 -6.99 2.90
N ASN A 581 -15.33 -5.90 2.85
CA ASN A 581 -15.24 -4.94 1.75
C ASN A 581 -14.25 -3.83 2.11
N LEU A 582 -13.54 -3.32 1.11
CA LEU A 582 -12.70 -2.14 1.25
C LEU A 582 -13.57 -0.94 1.61
N THR A 583 -13.13 -0.19 2.59
CA THR A 583 -13.74 1.08 3.00
C THR A 583 -12.82 2.25 2.63
N PRO A 584 -13.36 3.46 2.41
CA PRO A 584 -12.54 4.66 2.29
C PRO A 584 -11.55 4.77 3.47
N ASN A 585 -10.35 5.27 3.21
CA ASN A 585 -9.21 5.37 4.14
C ASN A 585 -8.42 4.06 4.36
N LEU A 586 -8.33 3.22 3.32
CA LEU A 586 -7.41 2.05 3.26
C LEU A 586 -7.70 0.92 4.25
N GLY A 587 -8.91 0.84 4.79
CA GLY A 587 -9.31 -0.24 5.69
C GLY A 587 -10.31 -1.20 5.04
N PHE A 588 -10.43 -2.36 5.61
CA PHE A 588 -11.56 -3.26 5.38
C PHE A 588 -12.58 -3.10 6.50
N ASP A 589 -13.86 -3.28 6.21
CA ASP A 589 -14.90 -3.25 7.21
C ASP A 589 -14.87 -4.52 8.11
N THR A 590 -15.80 -4.63 9.02
CA THR A 590 -15.91 -5.84 9.85
C THR A 590 -16.34 -7.03 9.00
N SER A 591 -15.62 -8.15 9.13
CA SER A 591 -15.86 -9.35 8.34
C SER A 591 -17.26 -9.94 8.52
N SER A 592 -17.84 -10.42 7.43
CA SER A 592 -19.09 -11.17 7.37
C SER A 592 -18.84 -12.60 6.86
N VAL A 593 -19.81 -13.49 7.11
CA VAL A 593 -19.75 -14.85 6.59
C VAL A 593 -20.01 -14.80 5.10
N PHE A 594 -19.14 -15.45 4.33
CA PHE A 594 -19.31 -15.60 2.89
C PHE A 594 -20.49 -16.55 2.60
N PRO A 595 -21.50 -16.15 1.83
CA PRO A 595 -22.61 -17.03 1.48
C PRO A 595 -22.15 -18.20 0.61
N GLY A 596 -22.83 -19.33 0.74
CA GLY A 596 -22.51 -20.53 -0.04
C GLY A 596 -22.26 -21.77 0.79
N PRO A 597 -21.67 -22.82 0.22
CA PRO A 597 -21.41 -24.07 0.93
C PRO A 597 -20.36 -23.85 2.02
N SER A 598 -20.68 -24.28 3.24
CA SER A 598 -19.70 -24.40 4.31
C SER A 598 -18.84 -25.66 4.12
N SER A 599 -17.63 -25.64 4.62
CA SER A 599 -16.81 -26.86 4.70
C SER A 599 -17.39 -27.84 5.74
N SER A 600 -17.36 -29.13 5.48
CA SER A 600 -17.59 -30.13 6.49
C SER A 600 -16.39 -30.16 7.46
N LYS A 601 -16.56 -30.74 8.69
CA LYS A 601 -15.46 -30.93 9.67
C LYS A 601 -14.22 -31.61 9.09
N ASN A 602 -14.35 -32.24 7.93
CA ASN A 602 -13.29 -33.00 7.28
C ASN A 602 -12.76 -32.32 5.99
N SER A 603 -13.27 -31.17 5.59
CA SER A 603 -12.76 -30.43 4.43
C SER A 603 -12.77 -28.93 4.67
N ARG A 604 -11.66 -28.27 4.38
CA ARG A 604 -11.48 -26.82 4.44
C ARG A 604 -11.60 -26.26 3.03
N LEU A 605 -12.28 -25.12 2.87
CA LEU A 605 -12.32 -24.37 1.63
C LEU A 605 -11.32 -23.22 1.74
N ILE A 606 -10.20 -23.34 1.06
CA ILE A 606 -9.11 -22.34 1.09
C ILE A 606 -9.19 -21.51 -0.18
N PRO A 607 -9.59 -20.21 -0.12
CA PRO A 607 -9.66 -19.35 -1.27
C PRO A 607 -8.25 -19.08 -1.83
N SER A 608 -8.12 -18.86 -3.12
CA SER A 608 -6.81 -18.65 -3.75
C SER A 608 -6.81 -17.62 -4.88
N SER A 609 -7.82 -17.58 -5.74
CA SER A 609 -7.94 -16.56 -6.79
C SER A 609 -9.38 -16.42 -7.30
N TRP A 610 -9.64 -15.38 -8.07
CA TRP A 610 -10.92 -15.09 -8.70
C TRP A 610 -10.83 -15.27 -10.21
N ASP A 611 -11.84 -15.89 -10.82
CA ASP A 611 -11.99 -16.01 -12.29
C ASP A 611 -13.10 -15.05 -12.76
N PRO A 612 -12.77 -13.81 -13.19
CA PRO A 612 -13.77 -12.85 -13.64
C PRO A 612 -14.47 -13.27 -14.94
N GLY A 613 -13.85 -14.13 -15.74
CA GLY A 613 -14.44 -14.64 -16.99
C GLY A 613 -15.57 -15.64 -16.78
N ASN A 614 -15.62 -16.30 -15.61
CA ASN A 614 -16.67 -17.23 -15.22
C ASN A 614 -17.41 -16.80 -13.95
N ASP A 615 -17.06 -15.64 -13.41
CA ASP A 615 -17.61 -15.10 -12.17
C ASP A 615 -17.58 -16.15 -11.05
N CYS A 616 -16.40 -16.72 -10.77
CA CYS A 616 -16.26 -17.77 -9.79
C CYS A 616 -15.00 -17.67 -8.94
N LEU A 617 -15.13 -18.08 -7.66
CA LEU A 617 -14.00 -18.20 -6.73
C LEU A 617 -13.27 -19.52 -6.97
N LEU A 618 -11.97 -19.45 -7.20
CA LEU A 618 -11.09 -20.62 -7.25
C LEU A 618 -10.56 -20.95 -5.86
N LEU A 619 -10.63 -22.21 -5.47
CA LEU A 619 -10.24 -22.63 -4.14
C LEU A 619 -9.64 -24.04 -4.11
N THR A 620 -9.04 -24.37 -2.98
CA THR A 620 -8.61 -25.73 -2.61
C THR A 620 -9.59 -26.31 -1.60
N SER A 621 -10.19 -27.45 -1.91
CA SER A 621 -10.94 -28.23 -0.93
C SER A 621 -10.03 -29.30 -0.34
N ALA A 622 -9.68 -29.15 0.95
CA ALA A 622 -8.68 -29.98 1.63
C ALA A 622 -9.18 -30.49 2.98
N SER A 623 -8.84 -31.74 3.37
CA SER A 623 -9.27 -32.34 4.65
C SER A 623 -8.35 -31.99 5.82
N ALA A 624 -7.14 -32.51 5.87
CA ALA A 624 -6.21 -32.29 7.01
C ALA A 624 -4.85 -31.70 6.56
N SER A 625 -4.68 -31.47 5.28
CA SER A 625 -3.48 -30.95 4.63
C SER A 625 -3.88 -29.69 3.88
N PRO A 626 -2.98 -28.73 3.63
CA PRO A 626 -3.27 -27.63 2.69
C PRO A 626 -3.49 -28.11 1.24
N PHE A 627 -3.21 -29.37 0.95
CA PHE A 627 -3.39 -29.97 -0.37
C PHE A 627 -4.67 -30.80 -0.45
N GLY A 628 -5.47 -30.58 -1.48
CA GLY A 628 -6.75 -31.23 -1.73
C GLY A 628 -7.10 -31.27 -3.21
N SER A 629 -8.37 -31.10 -3.56
CA SER A 629 -8.86 -30.91 -4.94
C SER A 629 -8.95 -29.42 -5.26
N LEU A 630 -8.65 -29.05 -6.52
CA LEU A 630 -8.90 -27.70 -7.00
C LEU A 630 -10.35 -27.63 -7.50
N GLU A 631 -11.08 -26.65 -7.02
CA GLU A 631 -12.49 -26.47 -7.30
C GLU A 631 -12.81 -25.01 -7.64
N SER A 632 -13.90 -24.79 -8.36
CA SER A 632 -14.53 -23.49 -8.53
C SER A 632 -15.87 -23.46 -7.82
N LEU A 633 -16.18 -22.32 -7.19
CA LEU A 633 -17.51 -21.98 -6.70
C LEU A 633 -18.12 -20.97 -7.68
N LYS A 634 -19.20 -21.33 -8.34
CA LYS A 634 -19.97 -20.45 -9.24
C LYS A 634 -21.17 -19.86 -8.52
N PRO A 635 -21.51 -18.57 -8.77
CA PRO A 635 -22.72 -17.99 -8.26
C PRO A 635 -23.96 -18.65 -8.87
N THR A 636 -24.97 -18.80 -8.01
CA THR A 636 -26.35 -19.02 -8.47
C THR A 636 -27.10 -17.69 -8.46
N SER A 637 -28.28 -17.64 -9.06
CA SER A 637 -29.22 -16.55 -8.86
C SER A 637 -29.56 -16.40 -7.38
N ASN A 638 -29.99 -15.20 -6.93
CA ASN A 638 -30.30 -14.86 -5.52
C ASN A 638 -30.88 -16.03 -4.74
N SER A 639 -30.11 -16.61 -3.78
CA SER A 639 -30.55 -17.79 -3.03
C SER A 639 -31.71 -17.51 -2.09
N LEU A 640 -31.85 -16.25 -1.65
CA LEU A 640 -32.96 -15.82 -0.80
C LEU A 640 -33.47 -14.46 -1.28
N SER A 641 -34.72 -14.40 -1.70
CA SER A 641 -35.40 -13.15 -2.01
C SER A 641 -36.72 -13.02 -1.25
N ILE A 642 -37.06 -11.76 -0.93
CA ILE A 642 -38.36 -11.39 -0.36
C ILE A 642 -39.02 -10.41 -1.31
N ASP A 643 -40.33 -10.50 -1.45
CA ASP A 643 -41.11 -9.72 -2.44
C ASP A 643 -41.37 -8.27 -2.02
N VAL A 644 -41.09 -7.90 -0.77
CA VAL A 644 -41.24 -6.54 -0.23
C VAL A 644 -40.03 -6.15 0.61
N SER A 645 -39.66 -4.88 0.57
CA SER A 645 -38.53 -4.33 1.35
C SER A 645 -38.95 -3.78 2.71
N SER A 646 -40.28 -3.51 2.89
CA SER A 646 -40.82 -2.99 4.14
C SER A 646 -42.14 -3.61 4.47
N PHE A 647 -42.51 -3.62 5.77
CA PHE A 647 -43.75 -4.18 6.30
C PHE A 647 -44.33 -3.27 7.34
N SER A 648 -45.63 -2.91 7.19
CA SER A 648 -46.30 -2.01 8.14
C SER A 648 -46.84 -2.78 9.36
N GLN A 649 -46.43 -2.35 10.54
CA GLN A 649 -46.94 -2.87 11.81
C GLN A 649 -48.42 -2.63 11.99
N PHE A 650 -48.96 -1.48 11.52
CA PHE A 650 -50.35 -1.13 11.70
C PHE A 650 -51.30 -1.71 10.64
N VAL A 651 -50.77 -2.00 9.44
CA VAL A 651 -51.57 -2.55 8.34
C VAL A 651 -51.54 -4.07 8.29
N GLY A 652 -50.41 -4.66 8.69
CA GLY A 652 -50.16 -6.09 8.53
C GLY A 652 -49.92 -6.44 7.06
N GLY A 653 -49.97 -7.73 6.73
CA GLY A 653 -49.83 -8.22 5.37
C GLY A 653 -49.13 -9.59 5.26
N GLN A 654 -48.65 -9.89 4.07
CA GLN A 654 -47.89 -11.12 3.79
C GLN A 654 -46.59 -10.77 3.06
N VAL A 655 -45.51 -11.43 3.46
CA VAL A 655 -44.20 -11.40 2.81
C VAL A 655 -43.94 -12.76 2.21
N ASN A 656 -43.72 -12.83 0.90
CA ASN A 656 -43.35 -14.07 0.24
C ASN A 656 -41.82 -14.18 0.13
N ILE A 657 -41.33 -15.38 0.41
CA ILE A 657 -39.91 -15.70 0.46
C ILE A 657 -39.64 -16.79 -0.60
N GLN A 658 -38.66 -16.55 -1.46
CA GLN A 658 -38.19 -17.54 -2.42
C GLN A 658 -36.80 -18.01 -2.01
N LEU A 659 -36.58 -19.32 -2.03
CA LEU A 659 -35.36 -20.00 -1.72
C LEU A 659 -34.79 -20.65 -2.98
N ASP A 660 -33.51 -20.52 -3.22
CA ASP A 660 -32.79 -21.19 -4.32
C ASP A 660 -31.36 -21.52 -3.89
N ALA A 661 -31.07 -22.78 -3.60
CA ALA A 661 -29.74 -23.27 -3.29
C ALA A 661 -29.04 -23.90 -4.51
N GLY A 662 -29.71 -23.89 -5.66
CA GLY A 662 -29.24 -24.51 -6.90
C GLY A 662 -29.41 -26.01 -6.95
N PRO A 663 -29.26 -26.59 -8.17
CA PRO A 663 -29.53 -28.03 -8.43
C PRO A 663 -28.70 -28.99 -7.62
N SER A 664 -27.47 -28.60 -7.21
CA SER A 664 -26.61 -29.42 -6.34
C SER A 664 -27.22 -29.70 -4.97
N TRP A 665 -28.17 -28.86 -4.55
CA TRP A 665 -28.90 -28.96 -3.27
C TRP A 665 -30.34 -29.48 -3.44
N GLY A 666 -30.69 -29.96 -4.62
CA GLY A 666 -31.98 -30.54 -4.86
C GLY A 666 -32.27 -31.66 -3.85
N THR A 667 -33.52 -31.67 -3.34
CA THR A 667 -34.01 -32.60 -2.29
C THR A 667 -33.35 -32.48 -0.91
N SER A 668 -32.55 -31.45 -0.67
CA SER A 668 -31.98 -31.15 0.66
C SER A 668 -33.03 -30.62 1.64
N GLN A 669 -32.82 -30.93 2.93
CA GLN A 669 -33.65 -30.30 3.98
C GLN A 669 -33.20 -28.84 4.17
N TYR A 670 -34.16 -27.92 4.34
CA TYR A 670 -33.84 -26.53 4.64
C TYR A 670 -34.52 -26.02 5.91
N HIS A 671 -33.95 -24.96 6.50
CA HIS A 671 -34.48 -24.26 7.63
C HIS A 671 -34.26 -22.73 7.47
N ILE A 672 -35.33 -21.92 7.63
CA ILE A 672 -35.24 -20.45 7.58
C ILE A 672 -35.09 -19.93 8.99
N PHE A 673 -34.17 -18.99 9.16
CA PHE A 673 -33.92 -18.26 10.42
C PHE A 673 -34.31 -16.80 10.25
N ILE A 674 -34.85 -16.20 11.30
CA ILE A 674 -35.15 -14.77 11.40
C ILE A 674 -34.59 -14.18 12.69
N GLY A 675 -34.25 -12.89 12.68
CA GLY A 675 -33.86 -12.13 13.86
C GLY A 675 -33.95 -10.63 13.64
N ALA A 676 -34.21 -9.89 14.71
CA ALA A 676 -34.30 -8.43 14.71
C ALA A 676 -33.16 -7.75 15.48
N SER A 677 -32.16 -8.50 15.95
CA SER A 677 -31.03 -8.02 16.75
C SER A 677 -29.74 -7.82 15.96
N GLY A 678 -29.82 -7.82 14.63
CA GLY A 678 -28.69 -7.62 13.72
C GLY A 678 -27.82 -8.86 13.55
N SER A 679 -26.61 -8.70 13.03
CA SER A 679 -25.68 -9.78 12.67
C SER A 679 -24.39 -9.80 13.49
N ALA A 680 -24.26 -9.01 14.55
CA ALA A 680 -23.01 -8.83 15.30
C ALA A 680 -22.52 -10.12 16.02
N SER A 681 -23.44 -11.03 16.36
CA SER A 681 -23.11 -12.26 17.08
C SER A 681 -23.77 -13.47 16.40
N PRO A 682 -23.19 -13.99 15.29
CA PRO A 682 -23.74 -15.14 14.57
C PRO A 682 -23.77 -16.40 15.46
N PHE A 683 -24.64 -17.35 15.12
CA PHE A 683 -24.77 -18.62 15.84
C PHE A 683 -24.56 -19.83 14.92
N LEU A 684 -24.20 -20.96 15.51
CA LEU A 684 -23.96 -22.21 14.81
C LEU A 684 -25.25 -23.03 14.69
N PHE A 685 -25.60 -23.43 13.46
CA PHE A 685 -26.65 -24.41 13.18
C PHE A 685 -26.08 -25.57 12.37
N GLY A 686 -25.99 -26.74 13.01
CA GLY A 686 -25.19 -27.82 12.46
C GLY A 686 -23.74 -27.42 12.41
N GLU A 687 -23.21 -27.27 11.20
CA GLU A 687 -21.86 -26.74 10.95
C GLU A 687 -21.87 -25.38 10.23
N ALA A 688 -23.06 -24.83 9.92
CA ALA A 688 -23.20 -23.52 9.28
C ALA A 688 -23.30 -22.39 10.32
N TRP A 689 -22.50 -21.34 10.15
CA TRP A 689 -22.61 -20.12 10.95
C TRP A 689 -23.64 -19.17 10.34
N VAL A 690 -24.80 -19.07 10.97
CA VAL A 690 -25.89 -18.20 10.53
C VAL A 690 -25.59 -16.77 11.00
N PRO A 691 -25.48 -15.76 10.08
CA PRO A 691 -25.08 -14.39 10.42
C PRO A 691 -26.24 -13.56 11.01
N ILE A 692 -26.95 -14.11 11.96
CA ILE A 692 -28.02 -13.46 12.72
C ILE A 692 -27.65 -13.52 14.19
N THR A 693 -27.74 -12.41 14.91
CA THR A 693 -27.64 -12.39 16.37
C THR A 693 -28.87 -13.07 16.96
N PRO A 694 -28.74 -14.22 17.68
CA PRO A 694 -29.89 -14.95 18.19
C PRO A 694 -30.69 -14.11 19.19
N ASP A 695 -31.96 -13.94 18.92
CA ASP A 695 -32.90 -13.27 19.78
C ASP A 695 -34.12 -14.17 20.08
N ILE A 696 -35.16 -13.59 20.65
CA ILE A 696 -36.37 -14.33 20.97
C ILE A 696 -37.07 -14.86 19.70
N TRP A 697 -36.98 -14.14 18.58
CA TRP A 697 -37.59 -14.55 17.31
C TRP A 697 -36.81 -15.72 16.71
N THR A 698 -35.46 -15.61 16.66
CA THR A 698 -34.59 -16.69 16.18
C THR A 698 -34.86 -17.99 16.94
N ARG A 699 -34.96 -17.92 18.28
CA ARG A 699 -35.22 -19.08 19.12
C ARG A 699 -36.61 -19.68 18.91
N ARG A 700 -37.63 -18.83 18.79
CA ARG A 700 -39.02 -19.28 18.57
C ARG A 700 -39.17 -19.99 17.24
N VAL A 701 -38.65 -19.41 16.16
CA VAL A 701 -38.73 -19.99 14.82
C VAL A 701 -37.92 -21.27 14.72
N HIS A 702 -36.74 -21.32 15.34
CA HIS A 702 -35.94 -22.54 15.38
C HIS A 702 -36.65 -23.67 16.14
N SER A 703 -37.27 -23.37 17.29
CA SER A 703 -37.97 -24.36 18.09
C SER A 703 -39.32 -24.81 17.52
N ASN A 704 -39.99 -23.93 16.76
CA ASN A 704 -41.26 -24.20 16.10
C ASN A 704 -41.37 -23.42 14.77
N PRO A 705 -40.84 -23.97 13.66
CA PRO A 705 -40.88 -23.31 12.35
C PRO A 705 -42.29 -23.20 11.75
N ASN A 706 -43.27 -23.80 12.35
CA ASN A 706 -44.68 -23.76 11.94
C ASN A 706 -45.57 -22.93 12.90
N LEU A 707 -45.00 -21.88 13.47
CA LEU A 707 -45.80 -20.88 14.26
C LEU A 707 -46.91 -20.30 13.37
N PRO A 708 -48.05 -19.90 13.97
CA PRO A 708 -49.09 -19.18 13.23
C PRO A 708 -48.49 -17.98 12.48
N GLY A 709 -48.79 -17.86 11.21
CA GLY A 709 -48.27 -16.80 10.34
C GLY A 709 -46.97 -17.18 9.62
N LEU A 710 -46.29 -18.27 9.99
CA LEU A 710 -45.10 -18.80 9.25
C LEU A 710 -45.50 -20.02 8.44
N ILE A 711 -45.20 -19.99 7.15
CA ILE A 711 -45.53 -21.07 6.22
C ILE A 711 -44.21 -21.54 5.57
N ASN A 712 -43.93 -22.83 5.63
CA ASN A 712 -42.78 -23.47 5.01
C ASN A 712 -41.41 -22.93 5.50
N PHE A 713 -41.27 -22.60 6.78
CA PHE A 713 -39.99 -22.19 7.35
C PHE A 713 -39.02 -23.35 7.57
N HIS A 714 -39.49 -24.58 7.41
CA HIS A 714 -38.71 -25.80 7.36
C HIS A 714 -39.34 -26.74 6.33
N GLY A 715 -38.52 -27.39 5.53
CA GLY A 715 -39.01 -28.26 4.47
C GLY A 715 -37.91 -28.93 3.68
N THR A 716 -38.27 -29.39 2.49
CA THR A 716 -37.35 -30.02 1.53
C THR A 716 -37.37 -29.17 0.26
N LEU A 717 -36.19 -28.83 -0.24
CA LEU A 717 -36.05 -28.19 -1.55
C LEU A 717 -36.52 -29.15 -2.67
N ASP A 718 -37.01 -28.62 -3.75
CA ASP A 718 -37.36 -29.42 -4.91
C ASP A 718 -36.12 -29.99 -5.64
N THR A 719 -36.29 -30.68 -6.74
CA THR A 719 -35.16 -31.29 -7.50
C THR A 719 -34.24 -30.27 -8.14
N THR A 720 -34.65 -29.00 -8.22
CA THR A 720 -33.84 -27.89 -8.73
C THR A 720 -33.20 -27.08 -7.60
N GLY A 721 -33.42 -27.46 -6.34
CA GLY A 721 -32.89 -26.78 -5.18
C GLY A 721 -33.71 -25.59 -4.71
N GLN A 722 -34.98 -25.47 -5.12
CA GLN A 722 -35.84 -24.35 -4.85
C GLN A 722 -36.97 -24.66 -3.86
N ALA A 723 -37.45 -23.63 -3.16
CA ALA A 723 -38.65 -23.69 -2.32
C ALA A 723 -39.25 -22.29 -2.13
N SER A 724 -40.50 -22.25 -1.65
CA SER A 724 -41.20 -21.03 -1.30
C SER A 724 -41.70 -21.07 0.14
N ALA A 725 -41.57 -19.96 0.84
CA ALA A 725 -42.08 -19.76 2.18
C ALA A 725 -42.83 -18.42 2.29
N SER A 726 -43.56 -18.19 3.37
CA SER A 726 -44.16 -16.87 3.61
C SER A 726 -44.34 -16.56 5.10
N VAL A 727 -44.33 -15.25 5.40
CA VAL A 727 -44.69 -14.69 6.70
C VAL A 727 -45.98 -13.91 6.52
N SER A 728 -46.98 -14.21 7.32
CA SER A 728 -48.26 -13.47 7.33
C SER A 728 -48.55 -12.95 8.74
N MET A 729 -48.82 -11.68 8.88
CA MET A 729 -49.07 -11.02 10.16
C MET A 729 -50.31 -10.14 10.09
N LEU A 730 -51.11 -10.17 11.14
CA LEU A 730 -52.25 -9.30 11.30
C LEU A 730 -51.83 -7.88 11.74
N PRO A 731 -52.68 -6.87 11.51
CA PRO A 731 -52.42 -5.53 12.01
C PRO A 731 -52.24 -5.50 13.54
N GLY A 732 -51.13 -4.88 13.98
CA GLY A 732 -50.76 -4.80 15.40
C GLY A 732 -50.20 -6.08 16.05
N GLU A 733 -49.94 -7.14 15.27
CA GLU A 733 -49.40 -8.40 15.78
C GLU A 733 -47.90 -8.31 16.10
N LEU A 734 -47.16 -7.47 15.40
CA LEU A 734 -45.74 -7.20 15.72
C LEU A 734 -45.63 -6.25 16.91
N ASP A 735 -44.60 -6.45 17.72
CA ASP A 735 -44.28 -5.55 18.81
C ASP A 735 -43.90 -4.16 18.26
N ILE A 736 -44.48 -3.11 18.82
CA ILE A 736 -44.24 -1.72 18.41
C ILE A 736 -42.75 -1.32 18.54
N SER A 737 -41.98 -2.00 19.40
CA SER A 737 -40.54 -1.80 19.57
C SER A 737 -39.73 -2.21 18.36
N LEU A 738 -40.30 -2.92 17.39
CA LEU A 738 -39.70 -3.32 16.14
C LEU A 738 -39.80 -2.23 15.05
N ILE A 739 -40.64 -1.20 15.22
CA ILE A 739 -40.74 -0.11 14.26
C ILE A 739 -39.37 0.58 14.09
N GLY A 740 -38.92 0.75 12.85
CA GLY A 740 -37.62 1.28 12.49
C GLY A 740 -36.47 0.26 12.60
N ARG A 741 -36.77 -1.02 12.85
CA ARG A 741 -35.80 -2.09 12.82
C ARG A 741 -35.88 -2.94 11.55
N HIS A 742 -34.82 -3.62 11.25
CA HIS A 742 -34.78 -4.61 10.18
C HIS A 742 -34.89 -6.02 10.75
N ILE A 743 -35.80 -6.81 10.17
CA ILE A 743 -35.84 -8.26 10.40
C ILE A 743 -34.96 -8.91 9.34
N LEU A 744 -33.98 -9.67 9.78
CA LEU A 744 -33.02 -10.37 8.93
C LEU A 744 -33.50 -11.81 8.70
N PHE A 745 -33.33 -12.30 7.47
CA PHE A 745 -33.66 -13.65 7.05
C PHE A 745 -32.43 -14.33 6.46
N ASN A 746 -32.19 -15.58 6.84
CA ASN A 746 -31.27 -16.50 6.17
C ASN A 746 -31.90 -17.88 6.12
N PHE A 747 -31.58 -18.69 5.15
CA PHE A 747 -31.87 -20.11 5.22
C PHE A 747 -30.60 -20.97 5.15
N VAL A 748 -30.68 -22.14 5.76
CA VAL A 748 -29.66 -23.16 5.70
C VAL A 748 -30.26 -24.39 5.06
N ALA A 749 -29.65 -24.91 3.99
CA ALA A 749 -29.95 -26.24 3.47
C ALA A 749 -28.87 -27.22 3.94
N SER A 750 -29.23 -28.48 4.18
CA SER A 750 -28.31 -29.50 4.68
C SER A 750 -28.45 -30.81 3.91
N GLN A 751 -27.32 -31.43 3.57
CA GLN A 751 -27.24 -32.70 2.85
C GLN A 751 -25.98 -33.48 3.28
N THR A 752 -26.16 -34.66 3.87
CA THR A 752 -25.08 -35.64 4.20
C THR A 752 -23.83 -35.05 4.87
N GLY A 753 -24.01 -34.05 5.76
CA GLY A 753 -22.90 -33.40 6.50
C GLY A 753 -22.38 -32.12 5.87
N ASP A 754 -22.85 -31.74 4.70
CA ASP A 754 -22.60 -30.45 4.07
C ASP A 754 -23.77 -29.49 4.32
N TYR A 755 -23.45 -28.20 4.38
CA TYR A 755 -24.42 -27.14 4.63
C TYR A 755 -24.28 -26.04 3.59
N PHE A 756 -25.41 -25.53 3.13
CA PHE A 756 -25.51 -24.33 2.31
C PHE A 756 -26.11 -23.23 3.16
N LEU A 757 -25.51 -22.06 3.15
CA LEU A 757 -26.04 -20.84 3.80
C LEU A 757 -26.41 -19.82 2.73
N SER A 758 -27.68 -19.34 2.77
CA SER A 758 -28.13 -18.25 1.89
C SER A 758 -27.48 -16.92 2.19
N GLN A 759 -27.55 -15.99 1.24
CA GLN A 759 -27.40 -14.57 1.57
C GLN A 759 -28.43 -14.12 2.58
N GLN A 760 -28.24 -12.94 3.14
CA GLN A 760 -29.14 -12.33 4.09
C GLN A 760 -30.14 -11.41 3.36
N ALA A 761 -31.42 -11.66 3.52
CA ALA A 761 -32.46 -10.72 3.13
C ALA A 761 -32.90 -9.87 4.34
N SER A 762 -33.33 -8.66 4.10
CA SER A 762 -33.69 -7.68 5.14
C SER A 762 -35.04 -7.05 4.85
N LEU A 763 -35.89 -7.00 5.89
CA LEU A 763 -37.25 -6.41 5.86
C LEU A 763 -37.33 -5.30 6.89
N GLU A 764 -37.58 -4.07 6.46
CA GLU A 764 -37.81 -2.94 7.37
C GLU A 764 -39.20 -2.98 7.97
N ILE A 765 -39.34 -2.76 9.29
CA ILE A 765 -40.63 -2.62 9.95
C ILE A 765 -41.03 -1.14 10.03
N THR A 766 -42.07 -0.75 9.32
CA THR A 766 -42.61 0.60 9.30
C THR A 766 -43.84 0.71 10.20
N PRO A 767 -44.24 1.95 10.58
CA PRO A 767 -45.49 2.20 11.32
C PRO A 767 -46.74 1.63 10.66
#